data_f5f57ee351deb8d3faa064c1cc8cadbf
#
_entry.id   f5f57ee351deb8d3faa064c1cc8cadbf
#
_cell.length_a   1.000
_cell.length_b   1.000
_cell.length_c   1.000
_cell.angle_alpha   90.00
_cell.angle_beta   90.00
_cell.angle_gamma   90.00
#
_symmetry.space_group_name_H-M   'P 1'
#
loop_
_entity.id
_entity.type
_entity.pdbx_description
1 polymer ?
#
loop_
_entity_poly.entity_id
_entity_poly.type
_entity_poly.pdbx_seq_one_letter_code
_entity_poly.pdbx_strand_id
1 'polypeptide(L)'
;MESSLFANKPVYPIPINRPPPLPNNPPLKFSSATLPPPPSPQSTFHFDSLLQHLLHLSSPPNHKLNKTQFPSLQISNDSSSHKQLYKNTSRKPISTSVSVLEFEVEKEEGLSENESLEFLSKRGKLLLNSIKEQPLGGLNDFFESCKFELFQVDLIGVLKALDLSGDCERAILLFEWLVLNLGTGNVNLDNQAVELMARILGRESQHSIASKLFDVIPLDDYSLDVRAYTTILHSYSRCGKYERAVAIFEKMNESGLSPTLVTYNVMLDVYGKMGRSWNKILGLLDEMRSKGLGFDEFTCSTVISACGREGLLDEAKEFFVGLKSQGYAPGTVTYNALLQVFGKAGIYSEALSIMKEMEDNNCPPDAVTYNELVAAYVRAGFYEEGAALIDTMTENGIKPNAVTYTTMINAYGRAAQVDKALSLYDQMKESGCAPNVCTYNAILGMLGKKSQSEEMMKILCDMKVDGCAPNRITWNTMLSMCGNKGMHKYVKRVFQEMKSCGFEPDRDTFNTLITASGRCGSDIDAEKIYDEMLEAGFTPSVATYNALLNALARRGDWRTAESVIKDMKNKGFKPSETSYSLILNSYAKGGYVKGINRIEKDIYDGHIFPSWMLLRTLILANFKCRALAGMERAFQALQKHGYKPDLVVFNSMLSMFSRKNMHDRAHEIMHLIQECGLQPDLVTYNSLMDLYARGGECWKAEEILRELQNSGDKSDLISYNTVIKGFCRQGLMHEALRTLSEMISRGIRPCIVTYNTFVSGYAAKGMFAEIDEVLSYMTKHDCRPNELTYKIVVDGYCKAKKFKEAMDFVSTITDIDDSFDYQSMRRLSSRVRENMQS
;
A
#
# COMPACT_ATOMS: atom_id res chain seq x y z
N MET A 1 -24.38 32.84 -38.10
CA MET A 1 -24.91 33.76 -37.11
C MET A 1 -24.77 33.11 -35.76
N GLU A 2 -23.92 33.68 -35.13
CA GLU A 2 -23.61 34.06 -33.75
C GLU A 2 -23.06 32.89 -32.93
N SER A 3 -21.81 32.79 -32.78
CA SER A 3 -20.73 33.64 -32.16
C SER A 3 -20.74 33.62 -30.64
N SER A 4 -19.67 32.93 -30.10
CA SER A 4 -18.77 33.42 -29.08
C SER A 4 -19.30 33.73 -27.69
N LEU A 5 -18.62 33.10 -26.71
CA LEU A 5 -17.94 33.81 -25.64
C LEU A 5 -17.49 32.81 -24.54
N PHE A 6 -16.24 32.42 -24.58
CA PHE A 6 -15.52 32.04 -23.36
C PHE A 6 -14.25 32.85 -23.27
N ALA A 7 -14.32 33.83 -22.39
CA ALA A 7 -13.23 34.72 -22.06
C ALA A 7 -12.21 34.05 -21.12
N ASN A 8 -10.96 34.14 -21.52
CA ASN A 8 -9.75 33.85 -20.78
C ASN A 8 -9.72 34.62 -19.45
N LYS A 9 -9.44 33.93 -18.35
CA LYS A 9 -8.84 34.54 -17.14
C LYS A 9 -7.39 34.07 -17.02
N PRO A 10 -6.45 34.97 -16.76
CA PRO A 10 -5.04 34.64 -16.65
C PRO A 10 -4.73 34.00 -15.31
N VAL A 11 -3.98 32.91 -15.35
CA VAL A 11 -3.37 32.25 -14.20
C VAL A 11 -2.13 33.06 -13.81
N TYR A 12 -2.12 33.65 -12.62
CA TYR A 12 -0.95 34.28 -12.03
C TYR A 12 -0.03 33.21 -11.43
N PRO A 13 1.31 33.29 -11.64
CA PRO A 13 2.24 32.38 -11.01
C PRO A 13 2.48 32.76 -9.55
N ILE A 14 2.42 31.75 -8.67
CA ILE A 14 2.76 31.85 -7.26
C ILE A 14 4.27 32.02 -7.13
N PRO A 15 4.81 33.02 -6.38
CA PRO A 15 6.23 33.16 -6.17
C PRO A 15 6.75 32.12 -5.18
N ILE A 16 7.72 31.33 -5.60
CA ILE A 16 8.50 30.43 -4.75
C ILE A 16 9.50 31.26 -3.96
N ASN A 17 9.23 31.49 -2.68
CA ASN A 17 10.18 32.08 -1.75
C ASN A 17 11.27 31.07 -1.42
N ARG A 18 12.51 31.37 -1.82
CA ARG A 18 13.71 30.70 -1.34
C ARG A 18 14.03 31.19 0.08
N PRO A 19 14.40 30.31 1.01
CA PRO A 19 14.90 30.73 2.32
C PRO A 19 16.30 31.38 2.17
N PRO A 20 16.65 32.34 3.07
CA PRO A 20 17.93 33.02 3.03
C PRO A 20 19.08 32.11 3.47
N PRO A 21 20.34 32.38 3.05
CA PRO A 21 21.49 31.56 3.39
C PRO A 21 21.89 31.73 4.86
N LEU A 22 22.23 30.63 5.50
CA LEU A 22 22.75 30.57 6.87
C LEU A 22 24.17 31.16 6.97
N PRO A 23 24.53 31.82 8.09
CA PRO A 23 25.85 32.41 8.26
C PRO A 23 26.94 31.34 8.53
N ASN A 24 28.11 31.59 7.95
CA ASN A 24 29.34 30.81 8.10
C ASN A 24 29.82 30.83 9.57
N ASN A 25 29.96 29.66 10.18
CA ASN A 25 30.71 29.48 11.40
C ASN A 25 32.06 28.77 11.10
N PRO A 26 33.14 29.15 11.79
CA PRO A 26 34.48 28.65 11.50
C PRO A 26 34.70 27.23 12.04
N PRO A 27 35.71 26.48 11.51
CA PRO A 27 35.89 25.07 11.81
C PRO A 27 36.42 24.81 13.21
N LEU A 28 35.69 23.97 13.95
CA LEU A 28 36.17 23.42 15.24
C LEU A 28 37.18 22.29 14.98
N LYS A 29 38.36 22.45 15.57
CA LYS A 29 39.44 21.44 15.64
C LYS A 29 38.98 20.26 16.50
N PHE A 30 38.85 19.08 15.90
CA PHE A 30 38.74 17.83 16.67
C PHE A 30 40.12 17.27 17.00
N SER A 31 40.39 17.10 18.30
CA SER A 31 41.51 16.35 18.82
C SER A 31 41.26 14.84 18.64
N SER A 32 42.28 14.14 18.20
CA SER A 32 42.35 12.69 18.04
C SER A 32 42.12 11.97 19.36
N ALA A 33 40.92 11.39 19.55
CA ALA A 33 40.72 10.33 20.53
C ALA A 33 40.52 9.00 19.76
N THR A 34 41.41 8.08 20.03
CA THR A 34 41.39 6.70 19.50
C THR A 34 40.16 5.97 19.97
N LEU A 35 39.32 5.60 19.01
CA LEU A 35 38.19 4.68 19.20
C LEU A 35 38.70 3.25 19.38
N PRO A 36 38.15 2.45 20.32
CA PRO A 36 38.47 1.03 20.44
C PRO A 36 37.98 0.27 19.17
N PRO A 37 38.64 -0.86 18.82
CA PRO A 37 38.28 -1.63 17.65
C PRO A 37 36.88 -2.23 17.78
N PRO A 38 36.12 -2.38 16.66
CA PRO A 38 34.81 -2.99 16.71
C PRO A 38 34.90 -4.45 17.18
N PRO A 39 33.92 -4.95 17.97
CA PRO A 39 33.89 -6.35 18.35
C PRO A 39 33.71 -7.23 17.12
N SER A 40 34.44 -8.34 17.09
CA SER A 40 34.42 -9.37 16.08
C SER A 40 32.98 -9.87 15.80
N PRO A 41 32.63 -10.22 14.57
CA PRO A 41 31.31 -10.75 14.23
C PRO A 41 31.21 -12.20 14.72
N GLN A 42 30.69 -12.42 15.91
CA GLN A 42 30.31 -13.73 16.39
C GLN A 42 28.92 -13.67 16.99
N SER A 43 27.95 -13.96 16.15
CA SER A 43 26.76 -14.73 16.34
C SER A 43 25.81 -14.43 15.15
N THR A 44 26.02 -15.17 14.08
CA THR A 44 24.99 -15.38 13.08
C THR A 44 23.82 -16.11 13.75
N PHE A 45 22.85 -15.35 14.26
CA PHE A 45 21.56 -15.91 14.58
C PHE A 45 20.98 -16.42 13.27
N HIS A 46 20.99 -17.74 13.09
CA HIS A 46 20.37 -18.36 11.93
C HIS A 46 18.87 -18.06 11.98
N PHE A 47 18.35 -17.41 10.95
CA PHE A 47 16.93 -17.13 10.76
C PHE A 47 16.08 -18.42 10.90
N ASP A 48 16.64 -19.57 10.57
CA ASP A 48 16.03 -20.89 10.77
C ASP A 48 15.74 -21.21 12.24
N SER A 49 16.61 -20.80 13.18
CA SER A 49 16.38 -21.01 14.61
C SER A 49 15.28 -20.08 15.14
N LEU A 50 15.17 -18.88 14.58
CA LEU A 50 14.13 -17.90 14.93
C LEU A 50 12.76 -18.33 14.44
N LEU A 51 12.67 -18.89 13.23
CA LEU A 51 11.44 -19.47 12.67
C LEU A 51 11.02 -20.76 13.40
N GLN A 52 11.96 -21.61 13.80
CA GLN A 52 11.66 -22.76 14.64
C GLN A 52 11.12 -22.34 16.00
N HIS A 53 11.67 -21.27 16.60
CA HIS A 53 11.15 -20.68 17.84
C HIS A 53 9.72 -20.14 17.68
N LEU A 54 9.42 -19.53 16.52
CA LEU A 54 8.07 -19.08 16.15
C LEU A 54 7.06 -20.22 16.01
N LEU A 55 7.50 -21.35 15.45
CA LEU A 55 6.68 -22.56 15.30
C LEU A 55 6.36 -23.22 16.64
N HIS A 56 7.29 -23.15 17.61
CA HIS A 56 7.07 -23.64 18.98
C HIS A 56 6.15 -22.72 19.81
N LEU A 57 6.12 -21.43 19.54
CA LEU A 57 5.23 -20.48 20.22
C LEU A 57 3.78 -20.52 19.68
N SER A 58 3.54 -21.11 18.52
CA SER A 58 2.19 -21.27 17.95
C SER A 58 1.43 -22.47 18.47
N SER A 59 2.03 -23.33 19.32
CA SER A 59 1.33 -24.40 20.03
C SER A 59 0.56 -23.81 21.21
N PRO A 60 -0.75 -24.05 21.36
CA PRO A 60 -1.48 -23.56 22.52
C PRO A 60 -0.90 -24.19 23.80
N PRO A 61 -0.78 -23.45 24.90
CA PRO A 61 -0.32 -24.01 26.16
C PRO A 61 -1.26 -25.12 26.60
N ASN A 62 -0.73 -26.30 26.82
CA ASN A 62 -1.44 -27.44 27.40
C ASN A 62 -1.91 -27.10 28.82
N HIS A 63 -3.05 -26.44 28.96
CA HIS A 63 -3.78 -26.44 30.21
C HIS A 63 -4.52 -27.77 30.34
N LYS A 64 -4.01 -28.60 31.21
CA LYS A 64 -4.72 -29.76 31.75
C LYS A 64 -6.00 -29.24 32.45
N LEU A 65 -7.12 -29.23 31.78
CA LEU A 65 -8.43 -29.13 32.36
C LEU A 65 -9.05 -30.52 32.41
N ASN A 66 -9.50 -30.86 33.60
CA ASN A 66 -10.10 -32.14 33.96
C ASN A 66 -11.27 -32.50 33.02
N LYS A 67 -11.28 -33.78 32.64
CA LYS A 67 -12.34 -34.45 31.88
C LYS A 67 -13.66 -34.38 32.64
N THR A 68 -14.62 -33.68 32.08
CA THR A 68 -16.04 -34.04 32.21
C THR A 68 -16.55 -34.31 30.79
N GLN A 69 -17.07 -35.49 30.61
CA GLN A 69 -17.58 -36.08 29.39
C GLN A 69 -18.77 -35.30 28.85
N PHE A 70 -18.73 -34.95 27.57
CA PHE A 70 -19.95 -34.71 26.78
C PHE A 70 -19.89 -35.54 25.49
N PRO A 71 -21.03 -36.10 25.05
CA PRO A 71 -21.09 -37.11 24.00
C PRO A 71 -20.94 -36.47 22.61
N SER A 72 -20.27 -37.20 21.74
CA SER A 72 -20.13 -36.98 20.32
C SER A 72 -21.45 -36.99 19.57
N LEU A 73 -21.81 -35.90 18.90
CA LEU A 73 -22.83 -35.88 17.85
C LEU A 73 -22.14 -35.71 16.48
N GLN A 74 -22.26 -36.75 15.68
CA GLN A 74 -21.99 -36.74 14.26
C GLN A 74 -23.02 -35.83 13.57
N ILE A 75 -22.56 -34.85 12.80
CA ILE A 75 -23.41 -34.06 11.92
C ILE A 75 -23.06 -34.42 10.48
N SER A 76 -24.03 -35.07 9.83
CA SER A 76 -24.08 -35.30 8.40
C SER A 76 -24.27 -33.97 7.67
N ASN A 77 -23.53 -33.81 6.55
CA ASN A 77 -23.70 -32.75 5.58
C ASN A 77 -25.10 -32.80 4.97
N ASP A 78 -25.82 -31.67 4.96
CA ASP A 78 -26.38 -31.07 3.75
C ASP A 78 -27.21 -29.83 4.09
N SER A 79 -27.11 -28.90 3.19
CA SER A 79 -27.91 -27.71 2.93
C SER A 79 -27.27 -26.37 3.27
N SER A 80 -26.79 -25.86 2.18
CA SER A 80 -26.31 -24.51 1.84
C SER A 80 -27.37 -23.43 2.05
N SER A 81 -26.91 -22.27 2.41
CA SER A 81 -27.38 -20.89 2.20
C SER A 81 -27.81 -20.04 3.38
N HIS A 82 -28.17 -20.59 4.54
CA HIS A 82 -28.62 -19.77 5.67
C HIS A 82 -27.58 -19.53 6.80
N LYS A 83 -26.35 -20.07 6.71
CA LYS A 83 -25.32 -19.91 7.77
C LYS A 83 -24.45 -18.65 7.68
N GLN A 84 -24.69 -17.73 6.75
CA GLN A 84 -23.84 -16.54 6.58
C GLN A 84 -24.24 -15.29 7.38
N LEU A 85 -25.43 -15.23 7.97
CA LEU A 85 -25.88 -14.03 8.68
C LEU A 85 -25.33 -13.87 10.10
N TYR A 86 -24.96 -14.95 10.77
CA TYR A 86 -24.62 -14.91 12.20
C TYR A 86 -23.13 -15.08 12.56
N LYS A 87 -22.22 -15.27 11.60
CA LYS A 87 -20.78 -15.51 11.88
C LYS A 87 -19.86 -14.28 11.87
N ASN A 88 -20.35 -13.05 11.73
CA ASN A 88 -19.50 -11.86 11.60
C ASN A 88 -19.69 -10.78 12.69
N THR A 89 -20.20 -11.11 13.86
CA THR A 89 -20.44 -10.12 14.93
C THR A 89 -19.48 -10.20 16.12
N SER A 90 -18.24 -10.67 15.94
CA SER A 90 -17.18 -10.48 16.94
C SER A 90 -16.09 -9.51 16.45
N ARG A 91 -16.47 -8.31 16.03
CA ARG A 91 -15.59 -7.15 16.00
C ARG A 91 -16.08 -6.19 17.08
N LYS A 92 -15.38 -6.18 18.23
CA LYS A 92 -15.43 -5.01 19.11
C LYS A 92 -15.15 -3.79 18.26
N PRO A 93 -15.99 -2.76 18.28
CA PRO A 93 -15.71 -1.54 17.54
C PRO A 93 -14.44 -0.91 18.12
N ILE A 94 -13.56 -0.51 17.24
CA ILE A 94 -12.51 0.47 17.56
C ILE A 94 -13.26 1.68 18.08
N SER A 95 -13.06 1.99 19.34
CA SER A 95 -13.62 3.15 19.99
C SER A 95 -13.04 4.42 19.36
N THR A 96 -13.65 4.89 18.30
CA THR A 96 -13.76 6.33 18.14
C THR A 96 -14.78 6.74 19.18
N SER A 97 -14.34 7.52 20.14
CA SER A 97 -15.17 8.11 21.18
C SER A 97 -16.22 9.04 20.55
N VAL A 98 -17.26 8.44 20.01
CA VAL A 98 -18.54 9.09 19.86
C VAL A 98 -19.27 8.67 21.11
N SER A 99 -19.42 9.63 22.06
CA SER A 99 -20.30 9.47 23.20
C SER A 99 -21.60 8.81 22.72
N VAL A 100 -21.86 7.63 23.24
CA VAL A 100 -23.12 6.94 23.09
C VAL A 100 -24.16 7.99 23.46
N LEU A 101 -25.05 8.33 22.51
CA LEU A 101 -26.31 8.95 22.84
C LEU A 101 -27.02 7.94 23.74
N GLU A 102 -26.79 8.04 25.04
CA GLU A 102 -27.63 7.43 26.02
C GLU A 102 -29.00 8.08 25.82
N PHE A 103 -29.88 7.38 25.14
CA PHE A 103 -31.28 7.64 25.26
C PHE A 103 -31.53 7.53 26.77
N GLU A 104 -31.91 8.64 27.43
CA GLU A 104 -32.44 8.58 28.75
C GLU A 104 -33.62 7.60 28.70
N VAL A 105 -33.33 6.37 29.09
CA VAL A 105 -34.34 5.37 29.39
C VAL A 105 -34.91 5.86 30.70
N GLU A 106 -36.05 6.54 30.65
CA GLU A 106 -36.92 6.58 31.78
C GLU A 106 -37.11 5.12 32.22
N LYS A 107 -36.41 4.74 33.30
CA LYS A 107 -36.69 3.51 34.02
C LYS A 107 -38.12 3.64 34.53
N GLU A 108 -39.06 3.07 33.82
CA GLU A 108 -40.32 2.67 34.43
C GLU A 108 -39.96 1.75 35.59
N GLU A 109 -40.24 2.23 36.82
CA GLU A 109 -39.97 1.53 38.06
C GLU A 109 -40.53 0.12 38.03
N GLY A 110 -39.75 -0.83 38.53
CA GLY A 110 -39.97 -2.26 38.47
C GLY A 110 -41.36 -2.71 38.90
N LEU A 111 -42.16 -3.07 37.93
CA LEU A 111 -43.28 -3.96 38.07
C LEU A 111 -42.82 -5.41 38.17
N SER A 112 -43.35 -6.17 39.15
CA SER A 112 -42.99 -7.58 39.34
C SER A 112 -43.28 -8.40 38.07
N GLU A 113 -42.44 -9.43 37.75
CA GLU A 113 -42.54 -10.25 36.54
C GLU A 113 -43.95 -10.89 36.34
N ASN A 114 -44.77 -11.01 37.35
CA ASN A 114 -46.12 -11.56 37.25
C ASN A 114 -47.21 -10.53 36.87
N GLU A 115 -47.05 -9.25 37.15
CA GLU A 115 -48.01 -8.22 36.78
C GLU A 115 -47.83 -7.76 35.34
N SER A 116 -46.64 -7.92 34.74
CA SER A 116 -46.28 -7.50 33.39
C SER A 116 -46.90 -8.32 32.25
N LEU A 117 -47.56 -9.46 32.51
CA LEU A 117 -48.08 -10.37 31.49
C LEU A 117 -49.63 -10.44 31.45
N GLU A 118 -50.37 -9.60 32.23
CA GLU A 118 -51.83 -9.61 32.22
C GLU A 118 -52.48 -9.18 30.90
N PHE A 119 -51.77 -8.43 30.06
CA PHE A 119 -52.24 -8.00 28.74
C PHE A 119 -52.21 -9.11 27.68
N LEU A 120 -51.54 -10.26 27.94
CA LEU A 120 -51.44 -11.36 27.02
C LEU A 120 -52.65 -12.30 27.14
N SER A 121 -53.22 -12.69 25.99
CA SER A 121 -54.21 -13.75 25.92
C SER A 121 -53.66 -15.08 26.45
N LYS A 122 -54.53 -16.02 26.90
CA LYS A 122 -54.09 -17.36 27.34
C LYS A 122 -53.25 -18.08 26.24
N ARG A 123 -53.61 -17.90 24.98
CA ARG A 123 -52.84 -18.45 23.83
C ARG A 123 -51.52 -17.75 23.67
N GLY A 124 -51.46 -16.43 23.85
CA GLY A 124 -50.21 -15.64 23.79
C GLY A 124 -49.21 -16.06 24.89
N LYS A 125 -49.69 -16.36 26.10
CA LYS A 125 -48.84 -16.86 27.19
C LYS A 125 -48.25 -18.24 26.89
N LEU A 126 -49.04 -19.13 26.30
CA LEU A 126 -48.54 -20.45 25.86
C LEU A 126 -47.48 -20.32 24.78
N LEU A 127 -47.72 -19.49 23.76
CA LEU A 127 -46.79 -19.27 22.70
C LEU A 127 -45.47 -18.64 23.19
N LEU A 128 -45.55 -17.66 24.08
CA LEU A 128 -44.39 -17.03 24.71
C LEU A 128 -43.54 -18.06 25.46
N ASN A 129 -44.14 -18.94 26.23
CA ASN A 129 -43.43 -19.99 26.94
C ASN A 129 -42.77 -20.97 25.96
N SER A 130 -43.48 -21.41 24.92
CA SER A 130 -42.92 -22.28 23.89
C SER A 130 -41.74 -21.63 23.14
N ILE A 131 -41.81 -20.34 22.87
CA ILE A 131 -40.68 -19.59 22.24
C ILE A 131 -39.47 -19.51 23.20
N LYS A 132 -39.72 -19.34 24.52
CA LYS A 132 -38.65 -19.29 25.52
C LYS A 132 -37.97 -20.65 25.73
N GLU A 133 -38.68 -21.74 25.58
CA GLU A 133 -38.17 -23.10 25.75
C GLU A 133 -37.31 -23.57 24.53
N GLN A 134 -37.52 -22.99 23.35
CA GLN A 134 -36.77 -23.37 22.15
C GLN A 134 -35.36 -22.77 22.10
N PRO A 135 -34.35 -23.55 21.63
CA PRO A 135 -33.02 -22.98 21.34
C PRO A 135 -33.09 -22.01 20.18
N LEU A 136 -32.27 -20.94 20.22
CA LEU A 136 -32.25 -19.88 19.19
C LEU A 136 -32.09 -20.43 17.76
N GLY A 137 -31.30 -21.50 17.56
CA GLY A 137 -31.09 -22.10 16.25
C GLY A 137 -32.25 -22.90 15.68
N GLY A 138 -33.25 -23.27 16.50
CA GLY A 138 -34.43 -24.04 16.09
C GLY A 138 -35.71 -23.20 15.98
N LEU A 139 -35.65 -21.91 16.28
CA LEU A 139 -36.82 -21.03 16.32
C LEU A 139 -37.47 -20.85 14.94
N ASN A 140 -36.71 -20.77 13.88
CA ASN A 140 -37.24 -20.60 12.52
C ASN A 140 -38.07 -21.86 12.12
N ASP A 141 -37.57 -23.06 12.40
CA ASP A 141 -38.29 -24.29 12.12
C ASP A 141 -39.55 -24.40 13.01
N PHE A 142 -39.45 -23.91 14.22
CA PHE A 142 -40.59 -23.82 15.13
C PHE A 142 -41.66 -22.86 14.60
N PHE A 143 -41.29 -21.67 14.15
CA PHE A 143 -42.23 -20.69 13.59
C PHE A 143 -42.91 -21.22 12.31
N GLU A 144 -42.21 -21.94 11.45
CA GLU A 144 -42.80 -22.56 10.26
C GLU A 144 -43.78 -23.68 10.65
N SER A 145 -43.50 -24.48 11.69
CA SER A 145 -44.40 -25.54 12.19
C SER A 145 -45.69 -25.00 12.83
N CYS A 146 -45.58 -23.85 13.51
CA CYS A 146 -46.70 -23.20 14.23
C CYS A 146 -47.38 -22.09 13.43
N LYS A 147 -47.11 -21.98 12.14
CA LYS A 147 -47.52 -20.86 11.26
C LYS A 147 -49.02 -20.51 11.40
N PHE A 148 -49.89 -21.48 11.41
CA PHE A 148 -51.33 -21.26 11.52
C PHE A 148 -51.75 -20.74 12.90
N GLU A 149 -51.10 -21.17 13.96
CA GLU A 149 -51.40 -20.73 15.34
C GLU A 149 -50.87 -19.31 15.57
N LEU A 150 -49.73 -18.95 15.00
CA LEU A 150 -49.10 -17.61 15.07
C LEU A 150 -50.04 -16.53 14.50
N PHE A 151 -50.76 -16.81 13.43
CA PHE A 151 -51.70 -15.84 12.82
C PHE A 151 -52.97 -15.59 13.63
N GLN A 152 -53.23 -16.39 14.65
CA GLN A 152 -54.42 -16.27 15.52
C GLN A 152 -54.12 -15.62 16.87
N VAL A 153 -52.90 -15.25 17.15
CA VAL A 153 -52.45 -14.70 18.42
C VAL A 153 -52.05 -13.22 18.26
N ASP A 154 -52.25 -12.46 19.32
CA ASP A 154 -51.75 -11.08 19.42
C ASP A 154 -50.21 -11.09 19.46
N LEU A 155 -49.61 -10.99 18.28
CA LEU A 155 -48.15 -11.00 18.08
C LEU A 155 -47.47 -9.78 18.70
N ILE A 156 -48.15 -8.65 18.75
CA ILE A 156 -47.64 -7.42 19.37
C ILE A 156 -47.49 -7.64 20.88
N GLY A 157 -48.47 -8.27 21.48
CA GLY A 157 -48.38 -8.63 22.91
C GLY A 157 -47.22 -9.57 23.19
N VAL A 158 -46.95 -10.56 22.31
CA VAL A 158 -45.82 -11.48 22.45
C VAL A 158 -44.49 -10.75 22.27
N LEU A 159 -44.38 -9.84 21.29
CA LEU A 159 -43.16 -9.00 21.08
C LEU A 159 -42.94 -8.09 22.30
N LYS A 160 -43.97 -7.45 22.85
CA LYS A 160 -43.85 -6.64 24.06
C LYS A 160 -43.40 -7.47 25.26
N ALA A 161 -43.91 -8.69 25.41
CA ALA A 161 -43.53 -9.58 26.50
C ALA A 161 -42.09 -10.09 26.37
N LEU A 162 -41.61 -10.35 25.16
CA LEU A 162 -40.21 -10.68 24.90
C LEU A 162 -39.28 -9.49 25.21
N ASP A 163 -39.67 -8.28 24.84
CA ASP A 163 -38.95 -7.05 25.18
C ASP A 163 -38.85 -6.81 26.67
N LEU A 164 -39.95 -6.91 27.39
CA LEU A 164 -40.02 -6.78 28.85
C LEU A 164 -39.20 -7.86 29.58
N SER A 165 -39.12 -9.09 29.02
CA SER A 165 -38.29 -10.16 29.59
C SER A 165 -36.80 -10.07 29.21
N GLY A 166 -36.40 -9.07 28.43
CA GLY A 166 -35.01 -8.90 28.00
C GLY A 166 -34.57 -9.85 26.89
N ASP A 167 -35.48 -10.63 26.31
CA ASP A 167 -35.18 -11.63 25.27
C ASP A 167 -35.22 -11.02 23.86
N CYS A 168 -34.39 -9.98 23.65
CA CYS A 168 -34.38 -9.18 22.42
C CYS A 168 -34.00 -10.02 21.19
N GLU A 169 -33.13 -11.03 21.33
CA GLU A 169 -32.76 -11.90 20.23
C GLU A 169 -33.94 -12.70 19.68
N ARG A 170 -34.77 -13.26 20.56
CA ARG A 170 -35.99 -13.98 20.16
C ARG A 170 -37.05 -13.05 19.58
N ALA A 171 -37.17 -11.84 20.08
CA ALA A 171 -38.05 -10.83 19.50
C ALA A 171 -37.63 -10.45 18.06
N ILE A 172 -36.31 -10.29 17.82
CA ILE A 172 -35.77 -9.98 16.49
C ILE A 172 -36.01 -11.14 15.51
N LEU A 173 -35.78 -12.38 15.92
CA LEU A 173 -36.03 -13.56 15.08
C LEU A 173 -37.51 -13.75 14.74
N LEU A 174 -38.42 -13.53 15.71
CA LEU A 174 -39.85 -13.56 15.45
C LEU A 174 -40.28 -12.49 14.46
N PHE A 175 -39.76 -11.28 14.61
CA PHE A 175 -40.06 -10.18 13.69
C PHE A 175 -39.46 -10.40 12.30
N GLU A 176 -38.24 -10.91 12.20
CA GLU A 176 -37.62 -11.28 10.91
C GLU A 176 -38.49 -12.32 10.18
N TRP A 177 -38.96 -13.34 10.87
CA TRP A 177 -39.84 -14.34 10.32
C TRP A 177 -41.19 -13.72 9.84
N LEU A 178 -41.76 -12.78 10.61
CA LEU A 178 -42.99 -12.06 10.24
C LEU A 178 -42.77 -11.24 8.95
N VAL A 179 -41.67 -10.51 8.86
CA VAL A 179 -41.34 -9.69 7.69
C VAL A 179 -41.16 -10.54 6.44
N LEU A 180 -40.50 -11.69 6.54
CA LEU A 180 -40.34 -12.62 5.44
C LEU A 180 -41.66 -13.22 4.91
N ASN A 181 -42.67 -13.31 5.78
CA ASN A 181 -43.98 -13.85 5.43
C ASN A 181 -45.02 -12.77 5.05
N LEU A 182 -44.67 -11.48 5.04
CA LEU A 182 -45.53 -10.36 4.62
C LEU A 182 -46.11 -10.55 3.21
N GLY A 183 -45.38 -11.16 2.26
CA GLY A 183 -45.80 -11.39 0.91
C GLY A 183 -46.84 -12.52 0.71
N THR A 184 -47.17 -13.28 1.75
CA THR A 184 -48.12 -14.43 1.65
C THR A 184 -49.61 -14.03 1.87
N GLY A 185 -49.89 -12.74 2.10
CA GLY A 185 -51.24 -12.20 2.25
C GLY A 185 -51.92 -12.49 3.59
N ASN A 186 -51.27 -13.18 4.54
CA ASN A 186 -51.83 -13.60 5.80
C ASN A 186 -51.32 -12.82 7.01
N VAL A 187 -50.36 -11.92 6.84
CA VAL A 187 -49.77 -11.14 7.93
C VAL A 187 -49.95 -9.67 7.63
N ASN A 188 -50.74 -8.97 8.44
CA ASN A 188 -50.71 -7.51 8.50
C ASN A 188 -49.87 -7.11 9.72
N LEU A 189 -48.73 -6.48 9.49
CA LEU A 189 -47.97 -5.81 10.53
C LEU A 189 -48.73 -4.52 10.90
N ASP A 190 -48.92 -4.29 12.18
CA ASP A 190 -49.48 -3.06 12.69
C ASP A 190 -48.36 -2.04 12.93
N ASN A 191 -48.67 -0.73 12.85
CA ASN A 191 -47.77 0.37 13.17
C ASN A 191 -47.03 0.16 14.50
N GLN A 192 -47.75 -0.30 15.54
CA GLN A 192 -47.19 -0.55 16.85
C GLN A 192 -46.10 -1.64 16.86
N ALA A 193 -46.22 -2.68 16.03
CA ALA A 193 -45.20 -3.72 15.94
C ALA A 193 -43.91 -3.19 15.31
N VAL A 194 -44.04 -2.36 14.26
CA VAL A 194 -42.89 -1.72 13.58
C VAL A 194 -42.20 -0.74 14.52
N GLU A 195 -42.96 0.08 15.23
CA GLU A 195 -42.44 1.05 16.22
C GLU A 195 -41.70 0.35 17.37
N LEU A 196 -42.29 -0.74 17.90
CA LEU A 196 -41.67 -1.52 18.97
C LEU A 196 -40.35 -2.13 18.53
N MET A 197 -40.32 -2.69 17.32
CA MET A 197 -39.10 -3.29 16.78
C MET A 197 -38.06 -2.24 16.46
N ALA A 198 -38.44 -1.07 15.97
CA ALA A 198 -37.51 0.05 15.79
C ALA A 198 -36.86 0.42 17.13
N ARG A 199 -37.60 0.48 18.22
CA ARG A 199 -37.09 0.75 19.58
C ARG A 199 -36.14 -0.35 20.07
N ILE A 200 -36.51 -1.61 19.92
CA ILE A 200 -35.68 -2.77 20.33
C ILE A 200 -34.35 -2.76 19.57
N LEU A 201 -34.40 -2.65 18.24
CA LEU A 201 -33.21 -2.64 17.38
C LEU A 201 -32.30 -1.43 17.62
N GLY A 202 -32.90 -0.29 17.96
CA GLY A 202 -32.17 0.94 18.34
C GLY A 202 -31.43 0.78 19.65
N ARG A 203 -32.11 0.25 20.70
CA ARG A 203 -31.51 0.01 22.01
C ARG A 203 -30.37 -1.00 21.96
N GLU A 204 -30.54 -2.08 21.24
CA GLU A 204 -29.52 -3.12 21.06
C GLU A 204 -28.43 -2.75 20.05
N SER A 205 -28.46 -1.55 19.46
CA SER A 205 -27.53 -1.06 18.46
C SER A 205 -27.38 -2.00 17.25
N GLN A 206 -28.42 -2.77 16.91
CA GLN A 206 -28.41 -3.75 15.80
C GLN A 206 -28.72 -3.08 14.45
N HIS A 207 -28.00 -2.00 14.14
CA HIS A 207 -28.26 -1.18 12.95
C HIS A 207 -28.22 -1.95 11.63
N SER A 208 -27.34 -2.96 11.52
CA SER A 208 -27.20 -3.75 10.29
C SER A 208 -28.44 -4.62 10.04
N ILE A 209 -29.01 -5.21 11.10
CA ILE A 209 -30.24 -6.02 11.00
C ILE A 209 -31.42 -5.07 10.73
N ALA A 210 -31.52 -3.97 11.48
CA ALA A 210 -32.55 -2.96 11.31
C ALA A 210 -32.61 -2.47 9.85
N SER A 211 -31.47 -2.10 9.27
CA SER A 211 -31.44 -1.57 7.90
C SER A 211 -31.88 -2.58 6.84
N LYS A 212 -31.69 -3.89 7.09
CA LYS A 212 -32.14 -4.95 6.18
C LYS A 212 -33.63 -5.23 6.32
N LEU A 213 -34.12 -5.28 7.55
CA LEU A 213 -35.55 -5.52 7.83
C LEU A 213 -36.42 -4.38 7.30
N PHE A 214 -36.01 -3.13 7.55
CA PHE A 214 -36.75 -1.96 7.07
C PHE A 214 -36.64 -1.73 5.54
N ASP A 215 -35.67 -2.33 4.84
CA ASP A 215 -35.64 -2.35 3.38
C ASP A 215 -36.75 -3.22 2.77
N VAL A 216 -37.19 -4.27 3.48
CA VAL A 216 -38.21 -5.22 3.03
C VAL A 216 -39.62 -4.72 3.38
N ILE A 217 -39.77 -3.98 4.46
CA ILE A 217 -41.05 -3.43 4.89
C ILE A 217 -41.45 -2.25 3.99
N PRO A 218 -42.64 -2.24 3.38
CA PRO A 218 -43.12 -1.10 2.61
C PRO A 218 -43.52 0.03 3.59
N LEU A 219 -42.52 0.77 4.07
CA LEU A 219 -42.69 1.83 5.08
C LEU A 219 -43.68 2.92 4.64
N ASP A 220 -44.02 2.98 3.36
CA ASP A 220 -44.99 3.93 2.79
C ASP A 220 -46.42 3.64 3.28
N ASP A 221 -46.74 2.43 3.68
CA ASP A 221 -48.04 2.02 4.15
C ASP A 221 -48.23 2.25 5.67
N TYR A 222 -47.16 2.66 6.37
CA TYR A 222 -47.19 2.81 7.83
C TYR A 222 -47.03 4.27 8.27
N SER A 223 -47.79 4.64 9.26
CA SER A 223 -47.68 5.93 9.95
C SER A 223 -47.04 5.71 11.31
N LEU A 224 -45.72 5.95 11.37
CA LEU A 224 -44.88 5.69 12.54
C LEU A 224 -44.71 6.93 13.42
N ASP A 225 -44.34 6.73 14.70
CA ASP A 225 -43.97 7.80 15.58
C ASP A 225 -42.59 8.44 15.27
N VAL A 226 -42.34 9.63 15.84
CA VAL A 226 -41.07 10.36 15.64
C VAL A 226 -39.87 9.53 16.09
N ARG A 227 -40.00 8.74 17.15
CA ARG A 227 -38.91 7.92 17.69
C ARG A 227 -38.57 6.77 16.74
N ALA A 228 -39.55 6.10 16.17
CA ALA A 228 -39.36 5.03 15.22
C ALA A 228 -38.68 5.54 13.93
N TYR A 229 -39.18 6.63 13.36
CA TYR A 229 -38.53 7.29 12.21
C TYR A 229 -37.08 7.66 12.50
N THR A 230 -36.81 8.27 13.66
CA THR A 230 -35.44 8.65 14.06
C THR A 230 -34.51 7.43 14.18
N THR A 231 -34.99 6.32 14.73
CA THR A 231 -34.20 5.09 14.88
C THR A 231 -33.93 4.42 13.53
N ILE A 232 -34.90 4.37 12.65
CA ILE A 232 -34.75 3.84 11.29
C ILE A 232 -33.72 4.69 10.52
N LEU A 233 -33.85 6.00 10.61
CA LEU A 233 -32.95 6.98 10.02
C LEU A 233 -31.50 6.79 10.48
N HIS A 234 -31.32 6.65 11.81
CA HIS A 234 -30.02 6.40 12.41
C HIS A 234 -29.42 5.06 11.95
N SER A 235 -30.25 4.01 11.82
CA SER A 235 -29.82 2.72 11.33
C SER A 235 -29.35 2.78 9.87
N TYR A 236 -30.05 3.50 9.00
CA TYR A 236 -29.61 3.72 7.64
C TYR A 236 -28.33 4.56 7.55
N SER A 237 -28.20 5.60 8.38
CA SER A 237 -26.98 6.41 8.49
C SER A 237 -25.76 5.57 8.85
N ARG A 238 -25.90 4.71 9.88
CA ARG A 238 -24.81 3.82 10.33
C ARG A 238 -24.42 2.76 9.30
N CYS A 239 -25.36 2.33 8.46
CA CYS A 239 -25.12 1.33 7.41
C CYS A 239 -24.67 1.96 6.07
N GLY A 240 -24.53 3.28 6.00
CA GLY A 240 -24.08 3.98 4.79
C GLY A 240 -25.16 4.09 3.70
N LYS A 241 -26.45 3.81 4.02
CA LYS A 241 -27.59 3.94 3.11
C LYS A 241 -28.20 5.34 3.18
N TYR A 242 -27.40 6.35 2.85
CA TYR A 242 -27.74 7.75 3.09
C TYR A 242 -28.95 8.24 2.28
N GLU A 243 -29.11 7.78 1.04
CA GLU A 243 -30.28 8.16 0.19
C GLU A 243 -31.60 7.65 0.80
N ARG A 244 -31.58 6.44 1.39
CA ARG A 244 -32.74 5.92 2.12
C ARG A 244 -33.05 6.74 3.36
N ALA A 245 -32.00 7.15 4.09
CA ALA A 245 -32.16 8.03 5.25
C ALA A 245 -32.81 9.37 4.86
N VAL A 246 -32.42 9.98 3.75
CA VAL A 246 -33.03 11.23 3.25
C VAL A 246 -34.50 11.01 2.90
N ALA A 247 -34.85 9.92 2.20
CA ALA A 247 -36.24 9.61 1.83
C ALA A 247 -37.12 9.42 3.08
N ILE A 248 -36.61 8.76 4.13
CA ILE A 248 -37.36 8.60 5.41
C ILE A 248 -37.55 9.95 6.12
N PHE A 249 -36.58 10.86 6.07
CA PHE A 249 -36.70 12.17 6.65
C PHE A 249 -37.73 13.04 5.89
N GLU A 250 -37.72 12.99 4.57
CA GLU A 250 -38.72 13.68 3.73
C GLU A 250 -40.12 13.14 4.04
N LYS A 251 -40.29 11.82 4.14
CA LYS A 251 -41.58 11.22 4.53
C LYS A 251 -42.06 11.63 5.92
N MET A 252 -41.16 11.68 6.89
CA MET A 252 -41.50 12.14 8.24
C MET A 252 -42.06 13.60 8.20
N ASN A 253 -41.44 14.46 7.41
CA ASN A 253 -41.89 15.85 7.22
C ASN A 253 -43.26 15.91 6.49
N GLU A 254 -43.45 15.10 5.45
CA GLU A 254 -44.72 14.98 4.71
C GLU A 254 -45.87 14.49 5.58
N SER A 255 -45.56 13.61 6.55
CA SER A 255 -46.52 13.10 7.55
C SER A 255 -46.89 14.18 8.60
N GLY A 256 -46.35 15.38 8.53
CA GLY A 256 -46.61 16.47 9.45
C GLY A 256 -45.98 16.28 10.87
N LEU A 257 -45.06 15.34 11.00
CA LEU A 257 -44.36 15.09 12.27
C LEU A 257 -43.20 16.09 12.39
N SER A 258 -43.07 16.67 13.60
CA SER A 258 -41.95 17.62 13.85
C SER A 258 -40.69 16.87 14.23
N PRO A 259 -39.60 16.95 13.44
CA PRO A 259 -38.31 16.34 13.77
C PRO A 259 -37.76 16.87 15.10
N THR A 260 -37.16 16.00 15.92
CA THR A 260 -36.50 16.34 17.16
C THR A 260 -35.03 16.79 16.91
N LEU A 261 -34.38 17.34 17.94
CA LEU A 261 -32.95 17.68 17.89
C LEU A 261 -32.11 16.47 17.45
N VAL A 262 -32.41 15.27 17.96
CA VAL A 262 -31.73 14.02 17.60
C VAL A 262 -31.92 13.71 16.12
N THR A 263 -33.14 13.89 15.59
CA THR A 263 -33.42 13.64 14.16
C THR A 263 -32.61 14.57 13.27
N TYR A 264 -32.53 15.85 13.60
CA TYR A 264 -31.70 16.82 12.88
C TYR A 264 -30.22 16.50 12.97
N ASN A 265 -29.71 16.10 14.14
CA ASN A 265 -28.32 15.72 14.32
C ASN A 265 -27.93 14.52 13.45
N VAL A 266 -28.82 13.53 13.36
CA VAL A 266 -28.61 12.39 12.44
C VAL A 266 -28.60 12.84 10.98
N MET A 267 -29.49 13.77 10.59
CA MET A 267 -29.54 14.29 9.21
C MET A 267 -28.33 15.16 8.86
N LEU A 268 -27.82 15.96 9.79
CA LEU A 268 -26.57 16.71 9.62
C LEU A 268 -25.39 15.76 9.39
N ASP A 269 -25.31 14.65 10.14
CA ASP A 269 -24.28 13.62 9.93
C ASP A 269 -24.44 12.93 8.56
N VAL A 270 -25.69 12.61 8.15
CA VAL A 270 -26.00 12.04 6.82
C VAL A 270 -25.55 12.95 5.71
N TYR A 271 -25.96 14.23 5.74
CA TYR A 271 -25.56 15.19 4.70
C TYR A 271 -24.05 15.44 4.66
N GLY A 272 -23.41 15.54 5.82
CA GLY A 272 -21.96 15.67 5.91
C GLY A 272 -21.19 14.44 5.38
N LYS A 273 -21.75 13.23 5.47
CA LYS A 273 -21.15 12.00 4.92
C LYS A 273 -21.43 11.81 3.42
N MET A 274 -22.54 12.36 2.93
CA MET A 274 -22.88 12.32 1.49
C MET A 274 -22.07 13.30 0.66
N GLY A 275 -21.32 14.24 1.27
CA GLY A 275 -20.67 15.34 0.54
C GLY A 275 -21.71 16.25 -0.13
N ARG A 276 -22.82 16.47 0.52
CA ARG A 276 -23.85 17.40 0.03
C ARG A 276 -23.43 18.82 0.32
N SER A 277 -23.79 19.71 -0.64
CA SER A 277 -23.48 21.14 -0.57
C SER A 277 -23.76 21.75 0.81
N TRP A 278 -22.84 22.54 1.31
CA TRP A 278 -22.93 23.33 2.54
C TRP A 278 -24.27 24.01 2.73
N ASN A 279 -24.87 24.50 1.64
CA ASN A 279 -26.19 25.15 1.64
C ASN A 279 -27.32 24.26 2.22
N LYS A 280 -27.26 22.93 2.04
CA LYS A 280 -28.25 22.02 2.64
C LYS A 280 -28.08 21.88 4.14
N ILE A 281 -26.84 21.87 4.62
CA ILE A 281 -26.53 21.88 6.05
C ILE A 281 -27.02 23.16 6.68
N LEU A 282 -26.75 24.31 6.05
CA LEU A 282 -27.26 25.62 6.49
C LEU A 282 -28.81 25.65 6.53
N GLY A 283 -29.45 25.09 5.49
CA GLY A 283 -30.93 24.99 5.47
C GLY A 283 -31.50 24.21 6.65
N LEU A 284 -30.86 23.10 7.06
CA LEU A 284 -31.28 22.35 8.25
C LEU A 284 -31.05 23.13 9.53
N LEU A 285 -29.93 23.87 9.65
CA LEU A 285 -29.66 24.69 10.82
C LEU A 285 -30.66 25.87 10.94
N ASP A 286 -31.04 26.47 9.84
CA ASP A 286 -32.06 27.51 9.81
C ASP A 286 -33.45 26.96 10.16
N GLU A 287 -33.77 25.77 9.71
CA GLU A 287 -35.00 25.08 10.10
C GLU A 287 -35.04 24.78 11.59
N MET A 288 -33.93 24.26 12.16
CA MET A 288 -33.80 24.04 13.62
C MET A 288 -34.02 25.34 14.41
N ARG A 289 -33.41 26.45 13.97
CA ARG A 289 -33.60 27.76 14.60
C ARG A 289 -35.03 28.25 14.51
N SER A 290 -35.68 28.10 13.35
CA SER A 290 -37.09 28.51 13.14
C SER A 290 -38.03 27.76 14.06
N LYS A 291 -37.72 26.50 14.41
CA LYS A 291 -38.47 25.68 15.36
C LYS A 291 -38.07 25.91 16.83
N GLY A 292 -37.15 26.83 17.11
CA GLY A 292 -36.72 27.17 18.45
C GLY A 292 -35.81 26.08 19.09
N LEU A 293 -35.25 25.20 18.31
CA LEU A 293 -34.30 24.17 18.79
C LEU A 293 -32.92 24.78 18.99
N GLY A 294 -32.40 24.76 20.22
CA GLY A 294 -31.02 25.17 20.53
C GLY A 294 -30.04 24.15 19.99
N PHE A 295 -28.82 24.63 19.59
CA PHE A 295 -27.75 23.72 19.19
C PHE A 295 -27.08 23.13 20.44
N ASP A 296 -26.90 21.81 20.46
CA ASP A 296 -26.13 21.12 21.45
C ASP A 296 -24.66 20.90 20.97
N GLU A 297 -23.82 20.40 21.84
CA GLU A 297 -22.42 20.16 21.52
C GLU A 297 -22.24 19.14 20.37
N PHE A 298 -23.17 18.19 20.30
CA PHE A 298 -23.18 17.20 19.23
C PHE A 298 -23.52 17.85 17.87
N THR A 299 -24.52 18.71 17.82
CA THR A 299 -24.84 19.51 16.62
C THR A 299 -23.65 20.30 16.14
N CYS A 300 -23.01 21.04 17.04
CA CYS A 300 -21.86 21.89 16.72
C CYS A 300 -20.68 21.07 16.18
N SER A 301 -20.31 20.00 16.86
CA SER A 301 -19.20 19.13 16.44
C SER A 301 -19.50 18.39 15.12
N THR A 302 -20.76 18.01 14.86
CA THR A 302 -21.17 17.33 13.61
C THR A 302 -21.06 18.30 12.43
N VAL A 303 -21.52 19.55 12.58
CA VAL A 303 -21.42 20.57 11.52
C VAL A 303 -19.97 20.89 11.23
N ILE A 304 -19.13 21.14 12.24
CA ILE A 304 -17.70 21.38 12.07
C ILE A 304 -17.03 20.20 11.36
N SER A 305 -17.33 18.98 11.80
CA SER A 305 -16.79 17.77 11.16
C SER A 305 -17.23 17.59 9.71
N ALA A 306 -18.45 18.03 9.36
CA ALA A 306 -18.95 18.04 7.99
C ALA A 306 -18.16 19.04 7.12
N CYS A 307 -17.92 20.26 7.61
CA CYS A 307 -17.04 21.25 6.94
C CYS A 307 -15.64 20.65 6.71
N GLY A 308 -15.08 19.97 7.69
CA GLY A 308 -13.76 19.36 7.58
C GLY A 308 -13.69 18.22 6.56
N ARG A 309 -14.78 17.48 6.30
CA ARG A 309 -14.86 16.47 5.24
C ARG A 309 -14.87 17.08 3.84
N GLU A 310 -15.49 18.22 3.68
CA GLU A 310 -15.57 18.96 2.42
C GLU A 310 -14.39 19.91 2.19
N GLY A 311 -13.51 20.08 3.19
CA GLY A 311 -12.36 20.98 3.12
C GLY A 311 -12.70 22.46 3.28
N LEU A 312 -13.87 22.76 3.83
CA LEU A 312 -14.41 24.10 4.07
C LEU A 312 -13.88 24.64 5.42
N LEU A 313 -12.63 25.09 5.42
CA LEU A 313 -11.92 25.49 6.65
C LEU A 313 -12.41 26.86 7.19
N ASP A 314 -12.63 27.78 6.29
CA ASP A 314 -13.06 29.14 6.64
C ASP A 314 -14.50 29.11 7.18
N GLU A 315 -15.38 28.32 6.56
CA GLU A 315 -16.75 28.14 7.01
C GLU A 315 -16.83 27.45 8.39
N ALA A 316 -15.94 26.48 8.64
CA ALA A 316 -15.85 25.85 9.97
C ALA A 316 -15.45 26.86 11.05
N LYS A 317 -14.51 27.77 10.75
CA LYS A 317 -14.05 28.83 11.64
C LYS A 317 -15.11 29.87 11.84
N GLU A 318 -15.77 30.35 10.77
CA GLU A 318 -16.87 31.30 10.83
C GLU A 318 -18.06 30.78 11.64
N PHE A 319 -18.44 29.53 11.42
CA PHE A 319 -19.49 28.86 12.20
C PHE A 319 -19.15 28.84 13.69
N PHE A 320 -17.93 28.44 14.03
CA PHE A 320 -17.44 28.38 15.41
C PHE A 320 -17.44 29.75 16.09
N VAL A 321 -16.93 30.79 15.41
CA VAL A 321 -16.94 32.18 15.91
C VAL A 321 -18.38 32.68 16.04
N GLY A 322 -19.24 32.35 15.08
CA GLY A 322 -20.66 32.69 15.12
C GLY A 322 -21.39 32.09 16.31
N LEU A 323 -21.12 30.86 16.69
CA LEU A 323 -21.67 30.22 17.89
C LEU A 323 -21.28 30.99 19.16
N LYS A 324 -20.02 31.33 19.31
CA LYS A 324 -19.50 32.09 20.47
C LYS A 324 -20.15 33.47 20.57
N SER A 325 -20.34 34.15 19.43
CA SER A 325 -21.01 35.47 19.41
C SER A 325 -22.47 35.41 19.85
N GLN A 326 -23.12 34.24 19.73
CA GLN A 326 -24.47 33.96 20.19
C GLN A 326 -24.53 33.52 21.66
N GLY A 327 -23.39 33.51 22.38
CA GLY A 327 -23.31 33.15 23.78
C GLY A 327 -23.18 31.64 24.04
N TYR A 328 -22.91 30.83 23.00
CA TYR A 328 -22.63 29.39 23.16
C TYR A 328 -21.23 29.21 23.74
N ALA A 329 -21.10 28.41 24.80
CA ALA A 329 -19.83 28.04 25.40
C ALA A 329 -19.40 26.66 24.79
N PRO A 330 -18.43 26.61 23.87
CA PRO A 330 -17.98 25.35 23.26
C PRO A 330 -17.36 24.40 24.28
N GLY A 331 -17.78 23.15 24.30
CA GLY A 331 -17.16 22.11 25.10
C GLY A 331 -15.98 21.39 24.39
N THR A 332 -15.40 20.41 25.10
CA THR A 332 -14.23 19.65 24.63
C THR A 332 -14.46 18.98 23.26
N VAL A 333 -15.67 18.46 23.02
CA VAL A 333 -15.98 17.75 21.76
C VAL A 333 -15.99 18.73 20.57
N THR A 334 -16.54 19.94 20.77
CA THR A 334 -16.57 20.98 19.73
C THR A 334 -15.17 21.47 19.39
N TYR A 335 -14.32 21.71 20.41
CA TYR A 335 -12.92 22.06 20.20
C TYR A 335 -12.14 20.96 19.49
N ASN A 336 -12.29 19.71 19.91
CA ASN A 336 -11.65 18.56 19.28
C ASN A 336 -12.08 18.37 17.82
N ALA A 337 -13.36 18.62 17.51
CA ALA A 337 -13.85 18.60 16.12
C ALA A 337 -13.14 19.67 15.26
N LEU A 338 -12.97 20.87 15.80
CA LEU A 338 -12.28 21.96 15.10
C LEU A 338 -10.78 21.67 14.93
N LEU A 339 -10.11 21.17 15.98
CA LEU A 339 -8.72 20.71 15.93
C LEU A 339 -8.52 19.61 14.87
N GLN A 340 -9.45 18.67 14.78
CA GLN A 340 -9.42 17.61 13.76
C GLN A 340 -9.50 18.17 12.34
N VAL A 341 -10.32 19.20 12.12
CA VAL A 341 -10.46 19.86 10.81
C VAL A 341 -9.15 20.51 10.40
N PHE A 342 -8.56 21.36 11.22
CA PHE A 342 -7.29 22.01 10.94
C PHE A 342 -6.11 21.03 10.95
N GLY A 343 -6.16 20.04 11.84
CA GLY A 343 -5.20 18.96 11.87
C GLY A 343 -5.18 18.14 10.59
N LYS A 344 -6.33 17.79 10.02
CA LYS A 344 -6.42 17.11 8.72
C LYS A 344 -5.89 17.97 7.57
N ALA A 345 -6.06 19.28 7.64
CA ALA A 345 -5.51 20.21 6.66
C ALA A 345 -4.00 20.44 6.83
N GLY A 346 -3.39 19.99 7.93
CA GLY A 346 -1.97 20.19 8.23
C GLY A 346 -1.64 21.61 8.68
N ILE A 347 -2.64 22.37 9.12
CA ILE A 347 -2.48 23.77 9.61
C ILE A 347 -2.26 23.73 11.12
N TYR A 348 -1.05 23.34 11.53
CA TYR A 348 -0.71 23.17 12.94
C TYR A 348 -0.76 24.46 13.76
N SER A 349 -0.49 25.64 13.14
CA SER A 349 -0.53 26.95 13.80
C SER A 349 -1.94 27.30 14.31
N GLU A 350 -2.96 27.04 13.48
CA GLU A 350 -4.35 27.24 13.88
C GLU A 350 -4.77 26.22 14.95
N ALA A 351 -4.36 24.95 14.79
CA ALA A 351 -4.62 23.92 15.79
C ALA A 351 -4.02 24.28 17.16
N LEU A 352 -2.80 24.81 17.20
CA LEU A 352 -2.18 25.28 18.44
C LEU A 352 -2.92 26.48 19.05
N SER A 353 -3.38 27.44 18.20
CA SER A 353 -4.19 28.57 18.64
C SER A 353 -5.49 28.11 19.27
N ILE A 354 -6.16 27.14 18.68
CA ILE A 354 -7.43 26.56 19.19
C ILE A 354 -7.20 25.86 20.54
N MET A 355 -6.10 25.11 20.69
CA MET A 355 -5.76 24.48 21.97
C MET A 355 -5.55 25.52 23.07
N LYS A 356 -4.83 26.60 22.80
CA LYS A 356 -4.65 27.71 23.78
C LYS A 356 -5.97 28.35 24.13
N GLU A 357 -6.82 28.62 23.15
CA GLU A 357 -8.15 29.18 23.37
C GLU A 357 -9.01 28.25 24.23
N MET A 358 -8.89 26.90 24.06
CA MET A 358 -9.57 25.90 24.87
C MET A 358 -9.12 25.97 26.35
N GLU A 359 -7.82 26.12 26.58
CA GLU A 359 -7.24 26.31 27.92
C GLU A 359 -7.70 27.61 28.56
N ASP A 360 -7.67 28.72 27.81
CA ASP A 360 -8.11 30.05 28.27
C ASP A 360 -9.59 30.07 28.67
N ASN A 361 -10.42 29.23 28.03
CA ASN A 361 -11.85 29.12 28.35
C ASN A 361 -12.17 28.07 29.43
N ASN A 362 -11.16 27.61 30.22
CA ASN A 362 -11.29 26.64 31.27
C ASN A 362 -11.83 25.28 30.79
N CYS A 363 -11.59 24.92 29.53
CA CYS A 363 -11.91 23.63 28.93
C CYS A 363 -10.62 22.83 28.83
N PRO A 364 -10.30 21.94 29.79
CA PRO A 364 -8.99 21.26 29.82
C PRO A 364 -8.85 20.32 28.62
N PRO A 365 -7.67 20.35 27.91
CA PRO A 365 -7.35 19.41 26.87
C PRO A 365 -7.41 17.97 27.37
N ASP A 366 -7.94 17.07 26.55
CA ASP A 366 -7.98 15.63 26.83
C ASP A 366 -7.02 14.84 25.91
N ALA A 367 -6.99 13.52 26.06
CA ALA A 367 -6.15 12.66 25.23
C ALA A 367 -6.47 12.76 23.73
N VAL A 368 -7.72 13.09 23.37
CA VAL A 368 -8.14 13.28 21.97
C VAL A 368 -7.59 14.60 21.44
N THR A 369 -7.63 15.67 22.23
CA THR A 369 -7.05 16.97 21.90
C THR A 369 -5.58 16.83 21.51
N TYR A 370 -4.78 16.18 22.39
CA TYR A 370 -3.36 15.95 22.10
C TYR A 370 -3.14 15.06 20.88
N ASN A 371 -3.93 14.01 20.68
CA ASN A 371 -3.82 13.14 19.51
C ASN A 371 -4.06 13.90 18.20
N GLU A 372 -5.07 14.78 18.16
CA GLU A 372 -5.34 15.59 16.96
C GLU A 372 -4.24 16.62 16.72
N LEU A 373 -3.68 17.21 17.78
CA LEU A 373 -2.55 18.13 17.66
C LEU A 373 -1.29 17.43 17.17
N VAL A 374 -0.93 16.26 17.75
CA VAL A 374 0.18 15.42 17.25
C VAL A 374 -0.03 15.08 15.78
N ALA A 375 -1.25 14.70 15.39
CA ALA A 375 -1.57 14.41 14.01
C ALA A 375 -1.42 15.63 13.08
N ALA A 376 -1.72 16.83 13.56
CA ALA A 376 -1.52 18.09 12.83
C ALA A 376 -0.04 18.35 12.56
N TYR A 377 0.81 18.28 13.59
CA TYR A 377 2.26 18.45 13.47
C TYR A 377 2.88 17.42 12.53
N VAL A 378 2.49 16.15 12.68
CA VAL A 378 2.95 15.05 11.81
C VAL A 378 2.61 15.31 10.34
N ARG A 379 1.39 15.80 10.04
CA ARG A 379 0.99 16.10 8.65
C ARG A 379 1.73 17.30 8.07
N ALA A 380 2.05 18.28 8.92
CA ALA A 380 2.87 19.43 8.55
C ALA A 380 4.36 19.10 8.39
N GLY A 381 4.80 17.89 8.81
CA GLY A 381 6.19 17.44 8.72
C GLY A 381 7.06 17.79 9.91
N PHE A 382 6.49 18.35 10.97
CA PHE A 382 7.18 18.74 12.21
C PHE A 382 7.18 17.56 13.20
N TYR A 383 8.04 16.57 12.96
CA TYR A 383 8.04 15.30 13.70
C TYR A 383 8.60 15.43 15.11
N GLU A 384 9.60 16.30 15.31
CA GLU A 384 10.26 16.50 16.62
C GLU A 384 9.33 17.22 17.59
N GLU A 385 8.65 18.23 17.10
CA GLU A 385 7.66 18.98 17.86
C GLU A 385 6.45 18.11 18.20
N GLY A 386 6.05 17.24 17.26
CA GLY A 386 5.00 16.23 17.51
C GLY A 386 5.41 15.21 18.58
N ALA A 387 6.69 14.85 18.66
CA ALA A 387 7.19 13.96 19.71
C ALA A 387 7.24 14.68 21.07
N ALA A 388 7.68 15.94 21.11
CA ALA A 388 7.71 16.74 22.34
C ALA A 388 6.31 16.92 22.96
N LEU A 389 5.25 16.87 22.15
CA LEU A 389 3.86 16.89 22.67
C LEU A 389 3.50 15.66 23.48
N ILE A 390 4.13 14.51 23.25
CA ILE A 390 3.94 13.30 24.07
C ILE A 390 4.50 13.52 25.49
N ASP A 391 5.66 14.17 25.57
CA ASP A 391 6.29 14.50 26.85
C ASP A 391 5.43 15.55 27.58
N THR A 392 5.00 16.61 26.90
CA THR A 392 4.08 17.62 27.46
C THR A 392 2.75 17.04 27.94
N MET A 393 2.18 16.10 27.17
CA MET A 393 0.97 15.37 27.56
C MET A 393 1.17 14.60 28.87
N THR A 394 2.34 13.97 29.03
CA THR A 394 2.70 13.21 30.24
C THR A 394 2.92 14.16 31.43
N GLU A 395 3.61 15.29 31.23
CA GLU A 395 3.83 16.34 32.24
C GLU A 395 2.50 16.92 32.76
N ASN A 396 1.51 17.06 31.87
CA ASN A 396 0.16 17.53 32.24
C ASN A 396 -0.70 16.41 32.87
N GLY A 397 -0.13 15.25 33.18
CA GLY A 397 -0.81 14.13 33.84
C GLY A 397 -1.74 13.32 32.94
N ILE A 398 -1.74 13.57 31.63
CA ILE A 398 -2.53 12.84 30.65
C ILE A 398 -1.68 11.73 30.07
N LYS A 399 -2.11 10.46 30.25
CA LYS A 399 -1.35 9.32 29.77
C LYS A 399 -1.49 9.18 28.25
N PRO A 400 -0.36 9.14 27.48
CA PRO A 400 -0.38 8.80 26.08
C PRO A 400 -0.99 7.41 25.85
N ASN A 401 -1.79 7.29 24.81
CA ASN A 401 -2.48 6.04 24.48
C ASN A 401 -1.89 5.39 23.21
N ALA A 402 -2.38 4.20 22.86
CA ALA A 402 -1.91 3.48 21.68
C ALA A 402 -2.08 4.26 20.37
N VAL A 403 -3.05 5.18 20.30
CA VAL A 403 -3.25 6.04 19.11
C VAL A 403 -2.15 7.08 19.01
N THR A 404 -1.77 7.72 20.13
CA THR A 404 -0.69 8.72 20.21
C THR A 404 0.62 8.12 19.70
N TYR A 405 1.06 7.02 20.31
CA TYR A 405 2.30 6.35 19.94
C TYR A 405 2.28 5.83 18.50
N THR A 406 1.17 5.17 18.08
CA THR A 406 1.06 4.63 16.72
C THR A 406 1.13 5.74 15.67
N THR A 407 0.53 6.91 15.93
CA THR A 407 0.57 8.05 15.03
C THR A 407 2.00 8.53 14.82
N MET A 408 2.79 8.66 15.89
CA MET A 408 4.18 9.08 15.83
C MET A 408 5.11 8.02 15.22
N ILE A 409 4.92 6.74 15.57
CA ILE A 409 5.66 5.62 14.96
C ILE A 409 5.44 5.59 13.44
N ASN A 410 4.19 5.75 12.98
CA ASN A 410 3.88 5.87 11.56
C ASN A 410 4.52 7.10 10.91
N ALA A 411 4.59 8.21 11.62
CA ALA A 411 5.21 9.46 11.16
C ALA A 411 6.70 9.27 10.91
N TYR A 412 7.43 8.78 11.90
CA TYR A 412 8.86 8.46 11.76
C TYR A 412 9.11 7.38 10.71
N GLY A 413 8.20 6.42 10.57
CA GLY A 413 8.26 5.41 9.51
C GLY A 413 8.13 5.99 8.08
N ARG A 414 7.33 7.05 7.90
CA ARG A 414 7.24 7.79 6.62
C ARG A 414 8.50 8.63 6.38
N ALA A 415 9.04 9.25 7.43
CA ALA A 415 10.27 10.03 7.39
C ALA A 415 11.54 9.17 7.28
N ALA A 416 11.40 7.84 7.22
CA ALA A 416 12.49 6.86 7.18
C ALA A 416 13.45 6.91 8.40
N GLN A 417 13.00 7.44 9.53
CA GLN A 417 13.73 7.54 10.81
C GLN A 417 13.40 6.33 11.70
N VAL A 418 13.89 5.14 11.31
CA VAL A 418 13.51 3.87 11.96
C VAL A 418 13.95 3.83 13.42
N ASP A 419 15.15 4.33 13.73
CA ASP A 419 15.70 4.27 15.08
C ASP A 419 14.83 5.03 16.10
N LYS A 420 14.31 6.21 15.69
CA LYS A 420 13.38 6.97 16.53
C LYS A 420 12.03 6.30 16.69
N ALA A 421 11.54 5.64 15.62
CA ALA A 421 10.27 4.91 15.68
C ALA A 421 10.37 3.69 16.62
N LEU A 422 11.53 2.98 16.62
CA LEU A 422 11.78 1.87 17.55
C LEU A 422 11.95 2.37 18.98
N SER A 423 12.64 3.49 19.19
CA SER A 423 12.76 4.12 20.52
C SER A 423 11.39 4.49 21.10
N LEU A 424 10.49 5.04 20.28
CA LEU A 424 9.11 5.30 20.70
C LEU A 424 8.31 4.03 21.00
N TYR A 425 8.56 2.95 20.27
CA TYR A 425 7.94 1.66 20.56
C TYR A 425 8.41 1.11 21.91
N ASP A 426 9.69 1.23 22.23
CA ASP A 426 10.24 0.83 23.53
C ASP A 426 9.65 1.70 24.64
N GLN A 427 9.58 3.03 24.45
CA GLN A 427 8.95 3.96 25.39
C GLN A 427 7.45 3.64 25.61
N MET A 428 6.73 3.24 24.56
CA MET A 428 5.34 2.78 24.66
C MET A 428 5.19 1.58 25.60
N LYS A 429 6.10 0.60 25.48
CA LYS A 429 6.12 -0.60 26.35
C LYS A 429 6.50 -0.24 27.79
N GLU A 430 7.51 0.60 28.00
CA GLU A 430 7.94 1.07 29.30
C GLU A 430 6.87 1.86 30.04
N SER A 431 6.08 2.67 29.32
CA SER A 431 4.95 3.40 29.89
C SER A 431 3.74 2.52 30.26
N GLY A 432 3.83 1.20 30.02
CA GLY A 432 2.75 0.25 30.25
C GLY A 432 1.60 0.33 29.23
N CYS A 433 1.78 1.05 28.13
CA CYS A 433 0.81 1.14 27.04
C CYS A 433 1.00 -0.05 26.09
N ALA A 434 0.07 -1.00 26.10
CA ALA A 434 0.17 -2.19 25.25
C ALA A 434 0.06 -1.84 23.76
N PRO A 435 1.05 -2.25 22.91
CA PRO A 435 0.95 -2.08 21.47
C PRO A 435 -0.22 -2.86 20.88
N ASN A 436 -0.92 -2.28 19.92
CA ASN A 436 -2.01 -2.93 19.22
C ASN A 436 -1.58 -3.43 17.83
N VAL A 437 -2.48 -4.16 17.14
CA VAL A 437 -2.22 -4.69 15.79
C VAL A 437 -1.78 -3.59 14.80
N CYS A 438 -2.33 -2.37 14.95
CA CYS A 438 -1.96 -1.24 14.07
C CYS A 438 -0.54 -0.78 14.31
N THR A 439 -0.08 -0.73 15.59
CA THR A 439 1.29 -0.40 15.97
C THR A 439 2.27 -1.41 15.37
N TYR A 440 2.01 -2.70 15.56
CA TYR A 440 2.85 -3.77 15.01
C TYR A 440 2.92 -3.72 13.48
N ASN A 441 1.79 -3.55 12.80
CA ASN A 441 1.75 -3.45 11.34
C ASN A 441 2.50 -2.21 10.82
N ALA A 442 2.46 -1.10 11.54
CA ALA A 442 3.23 0.10 11.21
C ALA A 442 4.73 -0.15 11.26
N ILE A 443 5.21 -0.77 12.34
CA ILE A 443 6.63 -1.10 12.54
C ILE A 443 7.08 -2.13 11.50
N LEU A 444 6.32 -3.21 11.28
CA LEU A 444 6.62 -4.23 10.28
C LEU A 444 6.71 -3.62 8.87
N GLY A 445 5.79 -2.73 8.52
CA GLY A 445 5.79 -2.03 7.23
C GLY A 445 7.00 -1.11 7.06
N MET A 446 7.44 -0.45 8.12
CA MET A 446 8.61 0.42 8.14
C MET A 446 9.91 -0.37 8.01
N LEU A 447 10.12 -1.39 8.83
CA LEU A 447 11.29 -2.28 8.80
C LEU A 447 11.42 -2.97 7.44
N GLY A 448 10.28 -3.37 6.86
CA GLY A 448 10.24 -3.98 5.55
C GLY A 448 10.72 -3.05 4.43
N LYS A 449 10.39 -1.76 4.46
CA LYS A 449 10.91 -0.77 3.50
C LYS A 449 12.42 -0.61 3.61
N LYS A 450 12.99 -0.57 4.82
CA LYS A 450 14.45 -0.51 5.05
C LYS A 450 15.16 -1.86 4.91
N SER A 451 14.41 -2.91 4.68
CA SER A 451 15.02 -4.22 4.44
C SER A 451 15.64 -4.88 5.69
N GLN A 452 15.19 -4.53 6.88
CA GLN A 452 15.63 -5.07 8.16
C GLN A 452 14.79 -6.32 8.52
N SER A 453 15.05 -7.44 7.84
CA SER A 453 14.22 -8.65 7.95
C SER A 453 14.34 -9.36 9.28
N GLU A 454 15.50 -9.31 9.94
CA GLU A 454 15.71 -9.93 11.26
C GLU A 454 14.94 -9.22 12.35
N GLU A 455 14.98 -7.88 12.35
CA GLU A 455 14.21 -7.06 13.28
C GLU A 455 12.70 -7.21 13.06
N MET A 456 12.27 -7.30 11.81
CA MET A 456 10.88 -7.56 11.47
C MET A 456 10.38 -8.90 12.05
N MET A 457 11.24 -9.92 12.06
CA MET A 457 10.89 -11.23 12.66
C MET A 457 10.84 -11.16 14.19
N LYS A 458 11.71 -10.37 14.83
CA LYS A 458 11.65 -10.11 16.28
C LYS A 458 10.32 -9.45 16.64
N ILE A 459 9.93 -8.40 15.92
CA ILE A 459 8.68 -7.69 16.16
C ILE A 459 7.45 -8.60 15.98
N LEU A 460 7.48 -9.53 15.01
CA LEU A 460 6.41 -10.54 14.89
C LEU A 460 6.38 -11.50 16.09
N CYS A 461 7.53 -11.88 16.62
CA CYS A 461 7.62 -12.65 17.88
C CYS A 461 7.02 -11.86 19.04
N ASP A 462 7.43 -10.60 19.22
CA ASP A 462 6.94 -9.73 20.29
C ASP A 462 5.42 -9.60 20.21
N MET A 463 4.88 -9.40 19.00
CA MET A 463 3.44 -9.34 18.76
C MET A 463 2.70 -10.59 19.28
N LYS A 464 3.28 -11.78 19.06
CA LYS A 464 2.68 -13.04 19.54
C LYS A 464 2.83 -13.20 21.05
N VAL A 465 3.98 -12.82 21.62
CA VAL A 465 4.25 -12.88 23.07
C VAL A 465 3.32 -11.95 23.83
N ASP A 466 3.09 -10.75 23.31
CA ASP A 466 2.18 -9.75 23.88
C ASP A 466 0.70 -10.15 23.72
N GLY A 467 0.40 -11.36 23.21
CA GLY A 467 -0.98 -11.85 23.01
C GLY A 467 -1.75 -11.15 21.89
N CYS A 468 -1.07 -10.33 21.10
CA CYS A 468 -1.65 -9.62 19.97
C CYS A 468 -1.63 -10.51 18.72
N ALA A 469 -2.77 -11.14 18.39
CA ALA A 469 -2.84 -12.05 17.26
C ALA A 469 -2.58 -11.33 15.91
N PRO A 470 -1.63 -11.80 15.07
CA PRO A 470 -1.44 -11.26 13.74
C PRO A 470 -2.72 -11.33 12.91
N ASN A 471 -3.07 -10.25 12.22
CA ASN A 471 -4.22 -10.22 11.34
C ASN A 471 -3.80 -10.45 9.87
N ARG A 472 -4.78 -10.48 8.96
CA ARG A 472 -4.52 -10.68 7.52
C ARG A 472 -3.57 -9.62 6.93
N ILE A 473 -3.66 -8.37 7.40
CA ILE A 473 -2.76 -7.29 6.97
C ILE A 473 -1.33 -7.58 7.40
N THR A 474 -1.13 -8.08 8.63
CA THR A 474 0.17 -8.50 9.15
C THR A 474 0.80 -9.55 8.24
N TRP A 475 0.06 -10.62 7.92
CA TRP A 475 0.54 -11.70 7.07
C TRP A 475 0.85 -11.24 5.65
N ASN A 476 -0.03 -10.44 5.03
CA ASN A 476 0.19 -9.88 3.70
C ASN A 476 1.42 -8.94 3.66
N THR A 477 1.64 -8.15 4.71
CA THR A 477 2.83 -7.32 4.85
C THR A 477 4.08 -8.18 4.92
N MET A 478 4.10 -9.22 5.74
CA MET A 478 5.23 -10.16 5.87
C MET A 478 5.55 -10.85 4.54
N LEU A 479 4.53 -11.36 3.85
CA LEU A 479 4.67 -12.01 2.54
C LEU A 479 5.27 -11.06 1.50
N SER A 480 4.77 -9.81 1.45
CA SER A 480 5.27 -8.78 0.54
C SER A 480 6.74 -8.43 0.81
N MET A 481 7.12 -8.31 2.08
CA MET A 481 8.49 -7.97 2.49
C MET A 481 9.48 -9.09 2.15
N CYS A 482 9.14 -10.33 2.49
CA CYS A 482 9.95 -11.49 2.14
C CYS A 482 10.11 -11.63 0.61
N GLY A 483 9.05 -11.34 -0.15
CA GLY A 483 9.08 -11.34 -1.61
C GLY A 483 9.98 -10.24 -2.18
N ASN A 484 9.95 -9.02 -1.61
CA ASN A 484 10.82 -7.92 -2.06
C ASN A 484 12.32 -8.24 -1.92
N LYS A 485 12.67 -9.06 -0.94
CA LYS A 485 14.05 -9.51 -0.68
C LYS A 485 14.47 -10.73 -1.48
N GLY A 486 13.58 -11.34 -2.25
CA GLY A 486 13.87 -12.57 -2.96
C GLY A 486 14.02 -13.79 -2.05
N MET A 487 13.48 -13.75 -0.83
CA MET A 487 13.62 -14.82 0.17
C MET A 487 12.53 -15.88 -0.01
N HIS A 488 12.61 -16.65 -1.10
CA HIS A 488 11.60 -17.61 -1.51
C HIS A 488 11.22 -18.63 -0.42
N LYS A 489 12.21 -19.20 0.29
CA LYS A 489 11.96 -20.17 1.36
C LYS A 489 11.07 -19.60 2.47
N TYR A 490 11.26 -18.33 2.79
CA TYR A 490 10.50 -17.67 3.84
C TYR A 490 9.08 -17.29 3.41
N VAL A 491 8.89 -16.92 2.15
CA VAL A 491 7.53 -16.69 1.61
C VAL A 491 6.67 -17.93 1.79
N LYS A 492 7.20 -19.12 1.44
CA LYS A 492 6.49 -20.39 1.62
C LYS A 492 6.19 -20.68 3.09
N ARG A 493 7.17 -20.50 3.98
CA ARG A 493 6.99 -20.75 5.42
C ARG A 493 5.96 -19.80 6.06
N VAL A 494 6.04 -18.50 5.77
CA VAL A 494 5.08 -17.51 6.28
C VAL A 494 3.67 -17.83 5.79
N PHE A 495 3.53 -18.28 4.55
CA PHE A 495 2.23 -18.69 4.02
C PHE A 495 1.67 -19.95 4.70
N GLN A 496 2.52 -20.94 4.95
CA GLN A 496 2.12 -22.14 5.70
C GLN A 496 1.72 -21.80 7.13
N GLU A 497 2.46 -20.92 7.78
CA GLU A 497 2.18 -20.47 9.14
C GLU A 497 0.87 -19.66 9.22
N MET A 498 0.58 -18.83 8.21
CA MET A 498 -0.70 -18.17 8.07
C MET A 498 -1.87 -19.17 8.05
N LYS A 499 -1.75 -20.23 7.24
CA LYS A 499 -2.75 -21.30 7.15
C LYS A 499 -2.88 -22.07 8.48
N SER A 500 -1.76 -22.38 9.14
CA SER A 500 -1.76 -23.10 10.43
C SER A 500 -2.41 -22.30 11.57
N CYS A 501 -2.36 -20.96 11.48
CA CYS A 501 -3.06 -20.06 12.41
C CYS A 501 -4.55 -19.88 12.09
N GLY A 502 -5.11 -20.65 11.13
CA GLY A 502 -6.53 -20.60 10.78
C GLY A 502 -6.93 -19.44 9.88
N PHE A 503 -5.95 -18.73 9.27
CA PHE A 503 -6.25 -17.69 8.30
C PHE A 503 -6.32 -18.27 6.89
N GLU A 504 -7.52 -18.30 6.32
CA GLU A 504 -7.68 -18.65 4.92
C GLU A 504 -7.21 -17.51 4.01
N PRO A 505 -6.42 -17.79 2.96
CA PRO A 505 -6.00 -16.80 1.99
C PRO A 505 -7.21 -16.18 1.29
N ASP A 506 -7.22 -14.87 1.13
CA ASP A 506 -8.16 -14.15 0.29
C ASP A 506 -7.51 -13.78 -1.06
N ARG A 507 -8.29 -13.12 -1.93
CA ARG A 507 -7.81 -12.67 -3.24
C ARG A 507 -6.53 -11.81 -3.13
N ASP A 508 -6.47 -10.92 -2.12
CA ASP A 508 -5.33 -10.02 -1.95
C ASP A 508 -4.09 -10.77 -1.43
N THR A 509 -4.28 -11.78 -0.60
CA THR A 509 -3.21 -12.69 -0.17
C THR A 509 -2.63 -13.45 -1.37
N PHE A 510 -3.47 -14.02 -2.25
CA PHE A 510 -3.01 -14.69 -3.46
C PHE A 510 -2.26 -13.73 -4.40
N ASN A 511 -2.78 -12.50 -4.60
CA ASN A 511 -2.10 -11.48 -5.41
C ASN A 511 -0.72 -11.11 -4.84
N THR A 512 -0.62 -11.00 -3.51
CA THR A 512 0.64 -10.72 -2.82
C THR A 512 1.63 -11.88 -2.98
N LEU A 513 1.17 -13.12 -2.86
CA LEU A 513 1.99 -14.32 -3.04
C LEU A 513 2.50 -14.47 -4.48
N ILE A 514 1.65 -14.26 -5.48
CA ILE A 514 2.04 -14.29 -6.90
C ILE A 514 3.12 -13.24 -7.15
N THR A 515 2.91 -12.02 -6.64
CA THR A 515 3.89 -10.92 -6.77
C THR A 515 5.21 -11.25 -6.07
N ALA A 516 5.16 -11.79 -4.86
CA ALA A 516 6.33 -12.18 -4.07
C ALA A 516 7.11 -13.30 -4.75
N SER A 517 6.45 -14.35 -5.22
CA SER A 517 7.07 -15.47 -5.95
C SER A 517 7.76 -15.01 -7.23
N GLY A 518 7.11 -14.11 -7.99
CA GLY A 518 7.71 -13.52 -9.18
C GLY A 518 8.95 -12.66 -8.86
N ARG A 519 9.00 -11.99 -7.72
CA ARG A 519 10.20 -11.24 -7.27
C ARG A 519 11.34 -12.15 -6.83
N CYS A 520 11.00 -13.28 -6.23
CA CYS A 520 11.97 -14.31 -5.85
C CYS A 520 12.58 -15.07 -7.03
N GLY A 521 12.09 -14.87 -8.25
CA GLY A 521 12.53 -15.60 -9.45
C GLY A 521 11.96 -17.00 -9.57
N SER A 522 10.90 -17.31 -8.81
CA SER A 522 10.21 -18.60 -8.78
C SER A 522 8.84 -18.48 -9.45
N ASP A 523 8.85 -18.40 -10.75
CA ASP A 523 7.65 -18.25 -11.59
C ASP A 523 6.78 -19.50 -11.62
N ILE A 524 7.38 -20.69 -11.57
CA ILE A 524 6.64 -21.97 -11.44
C ILE A 524 5.75 -21.95 -10.19
N ASP A 525 6.23 -21.32 -9.12
CA ASP A 525 5.41 -21.16 -7.92
C ASP A 525 4.33 -20.10 -8.09
N ALA A 526 4.55 -19.06 -8.90
CA ALA A 526 3.55 -18.05 -9.19
C ALA A 526 2.35 -18.64 -9.99
N GLU A 527 2.61 -19.50 -10.94
CA GLU A 527 1.58 -20.24 -11.69
C GLU A 527 0.80 -21.19 -10.78
N LYS A 528 1.51 -21.99 -9.97
CA LYS A 528 0.87 -22.90 -9.00
C LYS A 528 -0.03 -22.15 -8.00
N ILE A 529 0.43 -21.00 -7.51
CA ILE A 529 -0.37 -20.16 -6.60
C ILE A 529 -1.60 -19.61 -7.32
N TYR A 530 -1.48 -19.29 -8.60
CA TYR A 530 -2.63 -18.89 -9.41
C TYR A 530 -3.63 -20.04 -9.59
N ASP A 531 -3.16 -21.26 -9.84
CA ASP A 531 -4.01 -22.45 -9.93
C ASP A 531 -4.67 -22.74 -8.57
N GLU A 532 -3.92 -22.69 -7.45
CA GLU A 532 -4.49 -22.80 -6.09
C GLU A 532 -5.58 -21.75 -5.82
N MET A 533 -5.41 -20.53 -6.32
CA MET A 533 -6.43 -19.47 -6.21
C MET A 533 -7.73 -19.85 -6.94
N LEU A 534 -7.61 -20.45 -8.13
CA LEU A 534 -8.77 -20.92 -8.92
C LEU A 534 -9.46 -22.12 -8.23
N GLU A 535 -8.69 -23.09 -7.73
CA GLU A 535 -9.19 -24.24 -6.99
C GLU A 535 -9.92 -23.82 -5.69
N ALA A 536 -9.44 -22.76 -5.03
CA ALA A 536 -10.09 -22.17 -3.88
C ALA A 536 -11.38 -21.38 -4.22
N GLY A 537 -11.80 -21.36 -5.51
CA GLY A 537 -13.03 -20.70 -5.97
C GLY A 537 -12.94 -19.17 -6.13
N PHE A 538 -11.75 -18.58 -6.04
CA PHE A 538 -11.60 -17.14 -6.24
C PHE A 538 -11.51 -16.77 -7.73
N THR A 539 -12.34 -15.84 -8.16
CA THR A 539 -12.25 -15.30 -9.53
C THR A 539 -11.06 -14.33 -9.65
N PRO A 540 -10.16 -14.53 -10.64
CA PRO A 540 -9.08 -13.60 -10.89
C PRO A 540 -9.59 -12.20 -11.24
N SER A 541 -8.83 -11.19 -10.85
CA SER A 541 -9.07 -9.77 -11.18
C SER A 541 -7.99 -9.26 -12.15
N VAL A 542 -8.18 -8.07 -12.70
CA VAL A 542 -7.13 -7.40 -13.49
C VAL A 542 -5.81 -7.28 -12.71
N ALA A 543 -5.89 -7.05 -11.39
CA ALA A 543 -4.71 -7.02 -10.52
C ALA A 543 -4.01 -8.37 -10.44
N THR A 544 -4.76 -9.47 -10.35
CA THR A 544 -4.22 -10.85 -10.35
C THR A 544 -3.46 -11.13 -11.65
N TYR A 545 -4.08 -10.83 -12.80
CA TYR A 545 -3.43 -11.01 -14.10
C TYR A 545 -2.17 -10.16 -14.24
N ASN A 546 -2.20 -8.91 -13.79
CA ASN A 546 -1.02 -8.04 -13.81
C ASN A 546 0.09 -8.53 -12.87
N ALA A 547 -0.24 -9.10 -11.71
CA ALA A 547 0.74 -9.71 -10.81
C ALA A 547 1.44 -10.91 -11.48
N LEU A 548 0.67 -11.79 -12.12
CA LEU A 548 1.20 -12.94 -12.84
C LEU A 548 2.04 -12.51 -14.06
N LEU A 549 1.55 -11.58 -14.86
CA LEU A 549 2.30 -11.02 -16.00
C LEU A 549 3.62 -10.38 -15.56
N ASN A 550 3.64 -9.70 -14.41
CA ASN A 550 4.87 -9.11 -13.87
C ASN A 550 5.89 -10.18 -13.45
N ALA A 551 5.43 -11.28 -12.86
CA ALA A 551 6.28 -12.43 -12.53
C ALA A 551 6.92 -13.02 -13.80
N LEU A 552 6.12 -13.28 -14.84
CA LEU A 552 6.54 -13.82 -16.13
C LEU A 552 7.47 -12.85 -16.89
N ALA A 553 7.17 -11.54 -16.83
CA ALA A 553 8.00 -10.51 -17.47
C ALA A 553 9.41 -10.44 -16.88
N ARG A 554 9.58 -10.70 -15.59
CA ARG A 554 10.89 -10.75 -14.94
C ARG A 554 11.75 -11.91 -15.43
N ARG A 555 11.15 -13.02 -15.79
CA ARG A 555 11.87 -14.16 -16.39
C ARG A 555 12.05 -14.01 -17.89
N GLY A 556 11.14 -13.38 -18.57
CA GLY A 556 11.09 -13.27 -20.04
C GLY A 556 10.34 -14.46 -20.67
N ASP A 557 9.49 -15.14 -19.88
CA ASP A 557 8.60 -16.17 -20.41
C ASP A 557 7.40 -15.53 -21.10
N TRP A 558 7.62 -15.20 -22.34
CA TRP A 558 6.64 -14.54 -23.18
C TRP A 558 5.52 -15.49 -23.63
N ARG A 559 5.76 -16.80 -23.69
CA ARG A 559 4.76 -17.79 -24.14
C ARG A 559 3.63 -17.90 -23.16
N THR A 560 3.97 -18.12 -21.90
CA THR A 560 2.99 -18.17 -20.81
C THR A 560 2.33 -16.79 -20.61
N ALA A 561 3.08 -15.69 -20.73
CA ALA A 561 2.50 -14.34 -20.66
C ALA A 561 1.45 -14.06 -21.77
N GLU A 562 1.66 -14.59 -22.96
CA GLU A 562 0.69 -14.49 -24.07
C GLU A 562 -0.58 -15.31 -23.79
N SER A 563 -0.44 -16.49 -23.21
CA SER A 563 -1.57 -17.32 -22.77
C SER A 563 -2.39 -16.65 -21.68
N VAL A 564 -1.73 -16.01 -20.70
CA VAL A 564 -2.38 -15.26 -19.62
C VAL A 564 -3.18 -14.07 -20.16
N ILE A 565 -2.66 -13.30 -21.11
CA ILE A 565 -3.41 -12.20 -21.76
C ILE A 565 -4.62 -12.76 -22.53
N LYS A 566 -4.48 -13.92 -23.16
CA LYS A 566 -5.59 -14.56 -23.88
C LYS A 566 -6.68 -15.04 -22.92
N ASP A 567 -6.30 -15.67 -21.80
CA ASP A 567 -7.23 -16.06 -20.74
C ASP A 567 -7.96 -14.86 -20.15
N MET A 568 -7.23 -13.77 -19.87
CA MET A 568 -7.80 -12.51 -19.40
C MET A 568 -8.89 -11.99 -20.36
N LYS A 569 -8.62 -11.99 -21.68
CA LYS A 569 -9.59 -11.58 -22.70
C LYS A 569 -10.79 -12.52 -22.80
N ASN A 570 -10.57 -13.84 -22.73
CA ASN A 570 -11.61 -14.85 -22.79
C ASN A 570 -12.59 -14.75 -21.60
N LYS A 571 -12.11 -14.35 -20.43
CA LYS A 571 -12.94 -14.10 -19.24
C LYS A 571 -13.60 -12.70 -19.24
N GLY A 572 -13.52 -11.98 -20.36
CA GLY A 572 -14.19 -10.67 -20.53
C GLY A 572 -13.45 -9.47 -19.96
N PHE A 573 -12.24 -9.65 -19.43
CA PHE A 573 -11.45 -8.53 -18.93
C PHE A 573 -10.69 -7.86 -20.08
N LYS A 574 -10.79 -6.54 -20.17
CA LYS A 574 -9.99 -5.76 -21.12
C LYS A 574 -8.58 -5.55 -20.52
N PRO A 575 -7.49 -5.96 -21.23
CA PRO A 575 -6.15 -5.67 -20.78
C PRO A 575 -5.93 -4.16 -20.61
N SER A 576 -5.36 -3.77 -19.49
CA SER A 576 -5.01 -2.39 -19.19
C SER A 576 -3.68 -2.00 -19.85
N GLU A 577 -3.37 -0.71 -19.84
CA GLU A 577 -2.06 -0.18 -20.25
C GLU A 577 -0.91 -0.92 -19.54
N THR A 578 -1.06 -1.15 -18.22
CA THR A 578 -0.09 -1.91 -17.43
C THR A 578 0.06 -3.36 -17.92
N SER A 579 -1.03 -4.02 -18.28
CA SER A 579 -0.99 -5.38 -18.85
C SER A 579 -0.19 -5.43 -20.15
N TYR A 580 -0.41 -4.47 -21.05
CA TYR A 580 0.36 -4.37 -22.31
C TYR A 580 1.83 -4.01 -22.06
N SER A 581 2.13 -3.15 -21.10
CA SER A 581 3.51 -2.81 -20.72
C SER A 581 4.24 -4.02 -20.15
N LEU A 582 3.58 -4.85 -19.36
CA LEU A 582 4.16 -6.06 -18.78
C LEU A 582 4.45 -7.13 -19.84
N ILE A 583 3.55 -7.36 -20.78
CA ILE A 583 3.81 -8.32 -21.86
C ILE A 583 4.91 -7.82 -22.80
N LEU A 584 4.99 -6.52 -23.10
CA LEU A 584 6.09 -5.93 -23.85
C LEU A 584 7.44 -6.17 -23.15
N ASN A 585 7.49 -6.03 -21.82
CA ASN A 585 8.70 -6.34 -21.04
C ASN A 585 9.05 -7.83 -21.10
N SER A 586 8.05 -8.73 -21.10
CA SER A 586 8.25 -10.18 -21.29
C SER A 586 8.82 -10.49 -22.68
N TYR A 587 8.25 -9.92 -23.74
CA TYR A 587 8.76 -10.05 -25.10
C TYR A 587 10.18 -9.52 -25.23
N ALA A 588 10.46 -8.35 -24.65
CA ALA A 588 11.79 -7.74 -24.71
C ALA A 588 12.85 -8.59 -24.03
N LYS A 589 12.55 -9.16 -22.87
CA LYS A 589 13.49 -10.01 -22.13
C LYS A 589 13.66 -11.39 -22.78
N GLY A 590 12.59 -11.93 -23.33
CA GLY A 590 12.61 -13.18 -24.10
C GLY A 590 13.09 -13.05 -25.53
N GLY A 591 13.44 -11.83 -26.01
CA GLY A 591 13.93 -11.55 -27.35
C GLY A 591 12.89 -11.76 -28.48
N TYR A 592 11.58 -11.76 -28.15
CA TYR A 592 10.51 -12.04 -29.11
C TYR A 592 10.05 -10.77 -29.85
N VAL A 593 10.82 -10.36 -30.85
CA VAL A 593 10.56 -9.13 -31.63
C VAL A 593 9.22 -9.19 -32.39
N LYS A 594 8.78 -10.38 -32.84
CA LYS A 594 7.51 -10.53 -33.56
C LYS A 594 6.30 -10.12 -32.70
N GLY A 595 6.34 -10.42 -31.38
CA GLY A 595 5.31 -10.03 -30.43
C GLY A 595 5.27 -8.51 -30.20
N ILE A 596 6.46 -7.87 -30.13
CA ILE A 596 6.57 -6.41 -30.00
C ILE A 596 5.95 -5.73 -31.22
N ASN A 597 6.29 -6.20 -32.43
CA ASN A 597 5.77 -5.64 -33.69
C ASN A 597 4.24 -5.82 -33.81
N ARG A 598 3.66 -6.88 -33.24
CA ARG A 598 2.20 -7.10 -33.20
C ARG A 598 1.52 -6.03 -32.36
N ILE A 599 2.01 -5.80 -31.14
CA ILE A 599 1.46 -4.76 -30.26
C ILE A 599 1.66 -3.37 -30.88
N GLU A 600 2.83 -3.13 -31.48
CA GLU A 600 3.10 -1.89 -32.23
C GLU A 600 2.02 -1.66 -33.32
N LYS A 601 1.69 -2.70 -34.08
CA LYS A 601 0.65 -2.64 -35.10
C LYS A 601 -0.73 -2.39 -34.50
N ASP A 602 -1.10 -3.08 -33.43
CA ASP A 602 -2.38 -2.89 -32.75
C ASP A 602 -2.54 -1.45 -32.20
N ILE A 603 -1.45 -0.80 -31.82
CA ILE A 603 -1.45 0.63 -31.42
C ILE A 603 -1.69 1.53 -32.66
N TYR A 604 -1.03 1.27 -33.79
CA TYR A 604 -1.21 2.07 -35.02
C TYR A 604 -2.57 1.86 -35.66
N ASP A 605 -3.13 0.67 -35.58
CA ASP A 605 -4.46 0.33 -36.08
C ASP A 605 -5.60 0.87 -35.16
N GLY A 606 -5.26 1.51 -34.05
CA GLY A 606 -6.19 2.12 -33.10
C GLY A 606 -6.90 1.13 -32.16
N HIS A 607 -6.48 -0.13 -32.13
CA HIS A 607 -7.03 -1.15 -31.22
C HIS A 607 -6.58 -0.95 -29.76
N ILE A 608 -5.43 -0.31 -29.56
CA ILE A 608 -4.84 0.00 -28.26
C ILE A 608 -4.54 1.49 -28.19
N PHE A 609 -4.98 2.15 -27.11
CA PHE A 609 -4.73 3.58 -26.93
C PHE A 609 -3.22 3.85 -26.72
N PRO A 610 -2.61 4.74 -27.50
CA PRO A 610 -1.18 5.04 -27.45
C PRO A 610 -0.85 5.98 -26.29
N SER A 611 -0.88 5.47 -25.04
CA SER A 611 -0.51 6.26 -23.87
C SER A 611 1.00 6.49 -23.80
N TRP A 612 1.42 7.53 -23.06
CA TRP A 612 2.83 7.83 -22.81
C TRP A 612 3.60 6.63 -22.24
N MET A 613 3.00 5.95 -21.23
CA MET A 613 3.64 4.80 -20.59
C MET A 613 3.85 3.63 -21.55
N LEU A 614 2.85 3.36 -22.39
CA LEU A 614 2.91 2.26 -23.35
C LEU A 614 3.93 2.52 -24.45
N LEU A 615 3.95 3.73 -25.04
CA LEU A 615 4.92 4.12 -26.07
C LEU A 615 6.35 4.15 -25.51
N ARG A 616 6.54 4.67 -24.30
CA ARG A 616 7.80 4.59 -23.56
C ARG A 616 8.28 3.15 -23.41
N THR A 617 7.39 2.27 -22.95
CA THR A 617 7.72 0.84 -22.77
C THR A 617 8.05 0.17 -24.11
N LEU A 618 7.36 0.53 -25.19
CA LEU A 618 7.63 0.03 -26.54
C LEU A 618 9.02 0.45 -27.04
N ILE A 619 9.43 1.70 -26.79
CA ILE A 619 10.78 2.19 -27.12
C ILE A 619 11.82 1.36 -26.34
N LEU A 620 11.65 1.19 -25.03
CA LEU A 620 12.57 0.43 -24.19
C LEU A 620 12.61 -1.07 -24.53
N ALA A 621 11.48 -1.64 -24.96
CA ALA A 621 11.40 -3.03 -25.42
C ALA A 621 12.20 -3.22 -26.71
N ASN A 622 12.04 -2.33 -27.69
CA ASN A 622 12.82 -2.34 -28.93
C ASN A 622 14.31 -2.10 -28.68
N PHE A 623 14.66 -1.24 -27.73
CA PHE A 623 16.05 -1.04 -27.30
C PHE A 623 16.69 -2.33 -26.78
N LYS A 624 16.01 -3.04 -25.88
CA LYS A 624 16.49 -4.33 -25.34
C LYS A 624 16.68 -5.39 -26.44
N CYS A 625 15.78 -5.41 -27.42
CA CYS A 625 15.86 -6.32 -28.56
C CYS A 625 16.80 -5.83 -29.69
N ARG A 626 17.44 -4.67 -29.52
CA ARG A 626 18.30 -4.05 -30.52
C ARG A 626 17.62 -3.77 -31.87
N ALA A 627 16.33 -3.55 -31.86
CA ALA A 627 15.48 -3.27 -33.02
C ALA A 627 15.39 -1.75 -33.26
N LEU A 628 16.37 -1.16 -33.96
CA LEU A 628 16.45 0.29 -34.18
C LEU A 628 15.20 0.85 -34.87
N ALA A 629 14.76 0.25 -35.98
CA ALA A 629 13.64 0.75 -36.75
C ALA A 629 12.33 0.80 -35.94
N GLY A 630 12.05 -0.21 -35.10
CA GLY A 630 10.89 -0.21 -34.19
C GLY A 630 11.00 0.87 -33.13
N MET A 631 12.22 1.11 -32.63
CA MET A 631 12.47 2.12 -31.62
C MET A 631 12.25 3.54 -32.16
N GLU A 632 12.73 3.84 -33.38
CA GLU A 632 12.52 5.12 -34.07
C GLU A 632 11.04 5.37 -34.36
N ARG A 633 10.31 4.37 -34.89
CA ARG A 633 8.87 4.51 -35.13
C ARG A 633 8.09 4.80 -33.84
N ALA A 634 8.39 4.07 -32.77
CA ALA A 634 7.73 4.29 -31.48
C ALA A 634 8.08 5.68 -30.90
N PHE A 635 9.28 6.18 -31.11
CA PHE A 635 9.67 7.53 -30.72
C PHE A 635 8.93 8.60 -31.53
N GLN A 636 8.82 8.43 -32.84
CA GLN A 636 8.03 9.32 -33.71
C GLN A 636 6.56 9.33 -33.29
N ALA A 637 5.99 8.17 -32.95
CA ALA A 637 4.62 8.08 -32.46
C ALA A 637 4.46 8.84 -31.13
N LEU A 638 5.43 8.75 -30.22
CA LEU A 638 5.42 9.48 -28.95
C LEU A 638 5.41 10.99 -29.19
N GLN A 639 6.22 11.48 -30.11
CA GLN A 639 6.25 12.91 -30.49
C GLN A 639 4.94 13.35 -31.19
N LYS A 640 4.43 12.53 -32.12
CA LYS A 640 3.17 12.81 -32.87
C LYS A 640 1.97 12.99 -31.92
N HIS A 641 1.93 12.25 -30.82
CA HIS A 641 0.88 12.38 -29.80
C HIS A 641 1.14 13.51 -28.79
N GLY A 642 2.18 14.32 -28.99
CA GLY A 642 2.49 15.47 -28.13
C GLY A 642 3.09 15.12 -26.78
N TYR A 643 3.52 13.89 -26.57
CA TYR A 643 4.15 13.47 -25.31
C TYR A 643 5.61 13.90 -25.25
N LYS A 644 6.02 14.44 -24.13
CA LYS A 644 7.43 14.77 -23.88
C LYS A 644 8.20 13.51 -23.47
N PRO A 645 9.28 13.14 -24.18
CA PRO A 645 10.15 12.05 -23.79
C PRO A 645 10.87 12.34 -22.46
N ASP A 646 11.12 11.31 -21.66
CA ASP A 646 11.97 11.41 -20.48
C ASP A 646 13.45 11.14 -20.83
N LEU A 647 14.34 11.47 -19.90
CA LEU A 647 15.79 11.29 -20.09
C LEU A 647 16.15 9.81 -20.32
N VAL A 648 15.37 8.85 -19.77
CA VAL A 648 15.59 7.41 -19.95
C VAL A 648 15.35 6.99 -21.41
N VAL A 649 14.33 7.56 -22.06
CA VAL A 649 14.08 7.35 -23.50
C VAL A 649 15.22 7.91 -24.32
N PHE A 650 15.62 9.15 -24.08
CA PHE A 650 16.73 9.78 -24.79
C PHE A 650 18.04 9.01 -24.62
N ASN A 651 18.39 8.61 -23.40
CA ASN A 651 19.61 7.83 -23.13
C ASN A 651 19.58 6.46 -23.82
N SER A 652 18.40 5.83 -23.91
CA SER A 652 18.24 4.58 -24.67
C SER A 652 18.44 4.79 -26.17
N MET A 653 17.96 5.92 -26.72
CA MET A 653 18.17 6.30 -28.12
C MET A 653 19.67 6.56 -28.40
N LEU A 654 20.31 7.39 -27.57
CA LEU A 654 21.74 7.69 -27.66
C LEU A 654 22.59 6.41 -27.60
N SER A 655 22.31 5.52 -26.65
CA SER A 655 23.04 4.26 -26.52
C SER A 655 22.86 3.36 -27.75
N MET A 656 21.68 3.37 -28.39
CA MET A 656 21.45 2.63 -29.61
C MET A 656 22.21 3.24 -30.78
N PHE A 657 22.19 4.57 -30.94
CA PHE A 657 22.91 5.28 -32.00
C PHE A 657 24.42 5.14 -31.82
N SER A 658 24.94 5.18 -30.58
CA SER A 658 26.34 4.89 -30.28
C SER A 658 26.76 3.51 -30.78
N ARG A 659 25.95 2.47 -30.50
CA ARG A 659 26.22 1.09 -30.95
C ARG A 659 26.24 0.94 -32.48
N LYS A 660 25.48 1.79 -33.19
CA LYS A 660 25.39 1.81 -34.66
C LYS A 660 26.27 2.84 -35.30
N ASN A 661 27.03 3.60 -34.51
CA ASN A 661 27.97 4.66 -34.97
C ASN A 661 27.28 5.77 -35.78
N MET A 662 26.05 6.16 -35.37
CA MET A 662 25.21 7.16 -36.05
C MET A 662 25.38 8.52 -35.38
N HIS A 663 26.43 9.26 -35.74
CA HIS A 663 26.78 10.53 -35.09
C HIS A 663 25.68 11.60 -35.26
N ASP A 664 25.20 11.82 -36.51
CA ASP A 664 24.19 12.85 -36.79
C ASP A 664 22.93 12.69 -35.97
N ARG A 665 22.44 11.43 -35.88
CA ARG A 665 21.22 11.12 -35.08
C ARG A 665 21.44 11.30 -33.57
N ALA A 666 22.62 11.01 -33.07
CA ALA A 666 22.95 11.26 -31.67
C ALA A 666 22.99 12.76 -31.35
N HIS A 667 23.50 13.60 -32.27
CA HIS A 667 23.48 15.06 -32.13
C HIS A 667 22.04 15.61 -32.15
N GLU A 668 21.16 15.11 -33.02
CA GLU A 668 19.74 15.46 -33.03
C GLU A 668 19.08 15.19 -31.66
N ILE A 669 19.38 14.04 -31.04
CA ILE A 669 18.84 13.72 -29.71
C ILE A 669 19.39 14.67 -28.64
N MET A 670 20.68 15.05 -28.71
CA MET A 670 21.24 16.01 -27.76
C MET A 670 20.55 17.36 -27.86
N HIS A 671 20.29 17.83 -29.10
CA HIS A 671 19.53 19.05 -29.31
C HIS A 671 18.11 18.96 -28.74
N LEU A 672 17.41 17.84 -28.94
CA LEU A 672 16.08 17.60 -28.39
C LEU A 672 16.09 17.58 -26.86
N ILE A 673 17.11 17.04 -26.20
CA ILE A 673 17.27 17.08 -24.74
C ILE A 673 17.30 18.54 -24.24
N GLN A 674 18.08 19.39 -24.92
CA GLN A 674 18.19 20.81 -24.60
C GLN A 674 16.88 21.57 -24.85
N GLU A 675 16.22 21.33 -26.00
CA GLU A 675 14.90 21.91 -26.31
C GLU A 675 13.83 21.56 -25.30
N CYS A 676 13.88 20.33 -24.77
CA CYS A 676 12.97 19.89 -23.72
C CYS A 676 13.28 20.48 -22.33
N GLY A 677 14.38 21.24 -22.22
CA GLY A 677 14.83 21.82 -20.94
C GLY A 677 15.36 20.79 -19.94
N LEU A 678 15.73 19.59 -20.41
CA LEU A 678 16.28 18.53 -19.59
C LEU A 678 17.79 18.71 -19.45
N GLN A 679 18.33 18.47 -18.25
CA GLN A 679 19.77 18.46 -18.04
C GLN A 679 20.31 17.05 -18.34
N PRO A 680 21.35 16.92 -19.21
CA PRO A 680 22.02 15.65 -19.43
C PRO A 680 22.56 15.07 -18.13
N ASP A 681 22.39 13.77 -17.91
CA ASP A 681 22.94 13.04 -16.77
C ASP A 681 24.23 12.29 -17.14
N LEU A 682 24.83 11.65 -16.15
CA LEU A 682 26.06 10.86 -16.36
C LEU A 682 25.88 9.76 -17.42
N VAL A 683 24.68 9.18 -17.55
CA VAL A 683 24.38 8.15 -18.56
C VAL A 683 24.36 8.74 -19.97
N THR A 684 23.87 9.97 -20.10
CA THR A 684 23.87 10.74 -21.36
C THR A 684 25.31 10.95 -21.81
N TYR A 685 26.17 11.50 -20.94
CA TYR A 685 27.59 11.74 -21.23
C TYR A 685 28.35 10.45 -21.52
N ASN A 686 28.10 9.37 -20.75
CA ASN A 686 28.71 8.06 -21.00
C ASN A 686 28.32 7.49 -22.38
N SER A 687 27.06 7.72 -22.82
CA SER A 687 26.59 7.28 -24.13
C SER A 687 27.23 8.06 -25.27
N LEU A 688 27.47 9.38 -25.08
CA LEU A 688 28.22 10.21 -26.04
C LEU A 688 29.70 9.84 -26.12
N MET A 689 30.32 9.63 -24.96
CA MET A 689 31.73 9.18 -24.92
C MET A 689 31.90 7.81 -25.63
N ASP A 690 30.94 6.86 -25.43
CA ASP A 690 30.98 5.57 -26.15
C ASP A 690 30.79 5.75 -27.67
N LEU A 691 29.97 6.73 -28.10
CA LEU A 691 29.81 7.06 -29.52
C LEU A 691 31.14 7.51 -30.15
N TYR A 692 31.79 8.50 -29.56
CA TYR A 692 33.05 9.03 -30.05
C TYR A 692 34.20 8.02 -29.94
N ALA A 693 34.25 7.26 -28.84
CA ALA A 693 35.21 6.19 -28.64
C ALA A 693 35.08 5.05 -29.67
N ARG A 694 33.86 4.77 -30.15
CA ARG A 694 33.59 3.78 -31.22
C ARG A 694 33.86 4.35 -32.61
N GLY A 695 33.54 5.63 -32.82
CA GLY A 695 33.79 6.32 -34.08
C GLY A 695 35.26 6.62 -34.32
N GLY A 696 36.13 6.37 -33.33
CA GLY A 696 37.57 6.63 -33.45
C GLY A 696 38.00 8.02 -33.03
N GLU A 697 37.07 8.86 -32.60
CA GLU A 697 37.32 10.24 -32.15
C GLU A 697 37.58 10.26 -30.62
N CYS A 698 38.56 9.48 -30.17
CA CYS A 698 38.82 9.27 -28.74
C CYS A 698 39.16 10.55 -27.99
N TRP A 699 39.73 11.54 -28.64
CA TRP A 699 40.06 12.86 -28.07
C TRP A 699 38.80 13.64 -27.69
N LYS A 700 37.74 13.57 -28.52
CA LYS A 700 36.47 14.20 -28.20
C LYS A 700 35.81 13.50 -27.01
N ALA A 701 35.95 12.18 -26.91
CA ALA A 701 35.47 11.44 -25.73
C ALA A 701 36.20 11.86 -24.45
N GLU A 702 37.50 12.13 -24.51
CA GLU A 702 38.28 12.67 -23.39
C GLU A 702 37.88 14.10 -23.05
N GLU A 703 37.62 14.97 -24.07
CA GLU A 703 37.13 16.32 -23.86
C GLU A 703 35.82 16.34 -23.07
N ILE A 704 34.84 15.49 -23.42
CA ILE A 704 33.60 15.33 -22.69
C ILE A 704 33.86 14.88 -21.25
N LEU A 705 34.81 13.95 -21.03
CA LEU A 705 35.17 13.53 -19.67
C LEU A 705 35.74 14.72 -18.86
N ARG A 706 36.52 15.61 -19.47
CA ARG A 706 37.04 16.82 -18.80
C ARG A 706 35.95 17.86 -18.54
N GLU A 707 35.01 18.04 -19.48
CA GLU A 707 33.85 18.91 -19.28
C GLU A 707 32.99 18.43 -18.11
N LEU A 708 32.69 17.13 -18.02
CA LEU A 708 31.96 16.51 -16.90
C LEU A 708 32.66 16.77 -15.57
N GLN A 709 33.99 16.73 -15.55
CA GLN A 709 34.80 17.02 -14.36
C GLN A 709 34.75 18.48 -13.95
N ASN A 710 34.75 19.40 -14.92
CA ASN A 710 34.72 20.85 -14.69
C ASN A 710 33.33 21.33 -14.23
N SER A 711 32.26 20.64 -14.62
CA SER A 711 30.89 20.95 -14.20
C SER A 711 30.59 20.54 -12.74
N GLY A 712 31.51 19.86 -12.07
CA GLY A 712 31.38 19.41 -10.68
C GLY A 712 30.69 18.08 -10.54
N ASP A 713 30.29 17.45 -11.61
CA ASP A 713 29.71 16.10 -11.60
C ASP A 713 30.82 15.06 -11.40
N LYS A 714 30.53 14.05 -10.56
CA LYS A 714 31.49 12.97 -10.30
C LYS A 714 31.50 12.00 -11.48
N SER A 715 32.55 12.03 -12.29
CA SER A 715 32.83 10.95 -13.24
C SER A 715 32.97 9.60 -12.54
N ASP A 716 32.38 8.57 -13.12
CA ASP A 716 32.36 7.22 -12.55
C ASP A 716 33.37 6.27 -13.24
N LEU A 717 33.42 5.05 -12.72
CA LEU A 717 34.23 3.98 -13.29
C LEU A 717 33.91 3.71 -14.79
N ILE A 718 32.62 3.91 -15.19
CA ILE A 718 32.16 3.64 -16.56
C ILE A 718 32.69 4.71 -17.51
N SER A 719 32.69 5.99 -17.09
CA SER A 719 33.19 7.12 -17.84
C SER A 719 34.67 6.89 -18.25
N TYR A 720 35.52 6.60 -17.27
CA TYR A 720 36.94 6.33 -17.51
C TYR A 720 37.14 5.08 -18.37
N ASN A 721 36.43 3.98 -18.06
CA ASN A 721 36.56 2.75 -18.86
C ASN A 721 36.14 2.94 -20.32
N THR A 722 35.20 3.84 -20.60
CA THR A 722 34.72 4.14 -21.94
C THR A 722 35.83 4.84 -22.75
N VAL A 723 36.48 5.85 -22.15
CA VAL A 723 37.58 6.58 -22.78
C VAL A 723 38.82 5.68 -22.95
N ILE A 724 39.22 4.95 -21.92
CA ILE A 724 40.33 3.96 -21.98
C ILE A 724 40.08 2.95 -23.09
N LYS A 725 38.88 2.43 -23.21
CA LYS A 725 38.48 1.46 -24.23
C LYS A 725 38.58 2.06 -25.64
N GLY A 726 38.25 3.34 -25.80
CA GLY A 726 38.46 4.09 -27.04
C GLY A 726 39.93 4.14 -27.44
N PHE A 727 40.80 4.59 -26.56
CA PHE A 727 42.23 4.66 -26.79
C PHE A 727 42.87 3.28 -27.06
N CYS A 728 42.50 2.25 -26.30
CA CYS A 728 42.98 0.88 -26.53
C CYS A 728 42.58 0.34 -27.91
N ARG A 729 41.35 0.64 -28.39
CA ARG A 729 40.88 0.23 -29.73
C ARG A 729 41.66 0.91 -30.85
N GLN A 730 42.02 2.17 -30.66
CA GLN A 730 42.86 2.93 -31.60
C GLN A 730 44.35 2.54 -31.48
N GLY A 731 44.69 1.75 -30.49
CA GLY A 731 46.04 1.37 -30.19
C GLY A 731 46.88 2.48 -29.53
N LEU A 732 46.28 3.53 -29.05
CA LEU A 732 46.92 4.62 -28.30
C LEU A 732 47.13 4.22 -26.84
N MET A 733 47.97 3.18 -26.61
CA MET A 733 48.14 2.58 -25.28
C MET A 733 48.71 3.56 -24.27
N HIS A 734 49.56 4.50 -24.69
CA HIS A 734 50.18 5.49 -23.81
C HIS A 734 49.11 6.44 -23.23
N GLU A 735 48.19 6.89 -24.09
CA GLU A 735 47.08 7.75 -23.64
C GLU A 735 46.09 7.00 -22.73
N ALA A 736 45.86 5.72 -23.03
CA ALA A 736 45.05 4.86 -22.15
C ALA A 736 45.65 4.72 -20.74
N LEU A 737 47.01 4.54 -20.65
CA LEU A 737 47.71 4.51 -19.37
C LEU A 737 47.67 5.85 -18.64
N ARG A 738 47.79 6.98 -19.34
CA ARG A 738 47.64 8.32 -18.77
C ARG A 738 46.25 8.48 -18.14
N THR A 739 45.22 8.09 -18.89
CA THR A 739 43.81 8.13 -18.39
C THR A 739 43.59 7.21 -17.19
N LEU A 740 44.25 6.04 -17.14
CA LEU A 740 44.22 5.13 -15.97
C LEU A 740 44.91 5.79 -14.77
N SER A 741 46.04 6.43 -14.95
CA SER A 741 46.77 7.15 -13.88
C SER A 741 45.93 8.29 -13.32
N GLU A 742 45.21 9.03 -14.17
CA GLU A 742 44.26 10.06 -13.73
C GLU A 742 43.11 9.47 -12.93
N MET A 743 42.51 8.37 -13.40
CA MET A 743 41.44 7.64 -12.69
C MET A 743 41.86 7.25 -11.27
N ILE A 744 43.09 6.69 -11.12
CA ILE A 744 43.64 6.29 -9.83
C ILE A 744 43.90 7.50 -8.91
N SER A 745 44.46 8.60 -9.49
CA SER A 745 44.75 9.81 -8.73
C SER A 745 43.49 10.46 -8.14
N ARG A 746 42.33 10.25 -8.77
CA ARG A 746 41.02 10.69 -8.28
C ARG A 746 40.36 9.72 -7.31
N GLY A 747 41.03 8.63 -6.92
CA GLY A 747 40.53 7.65 -5.95
C GLY A 747 39.57 6.63 -6.55
N ILE A 748 39.39 6.57 -7.87
CA ILE A 748 38.54 5.57 -8.52
C ILE A 748 39.37 4.31 -8.76
N ARG A 749 39.04 3.20 -8.09
CA ARG A 749 39.76 1.94 -8.22
C ARG A 749 39.44 1.24 -9.55
N PRO A 750 40.44 0.86 -10.34
CA PRO A 750 40.27 0.05 -11.53
C PRO A 750 39.60 -1.30 -11.19
N CYS A 751 38.74 -1.78 -12.07
CA CYS A 751 38.10 -3.08 -11.96
C CYS A 751 38.63 -4.05 -13.02
N ILE A 752 38.21 -5.31 -12.93
CA ILE A 752 38.57 -6.36 -13.87
C ILE A 752 38.26 -5.99 -15.35
N VAL A 753 37.19 -5.18 -15.59
CA VAL A 753 36.84 -4.69 -16.92
C VAL A 753 37.89 -3.69 -17.44
N THR A 754 38.42 -2.85 -16.56
CA THR A 754 39.52 -1.89 -16.90
C THR A 754 40.74 -2.65 -17.37
N TYR A 755 41.21 -3.62 -16.59
CA TYR A 755 42.38 -4.41 -16.93
C TYR A 755 42.17 -5.27 -18.18
N ASN A 756 41.02 -5.94 -18.33
CA ASN A 756 40.67 -6.71 -19.53
C ASN A 756 40.67 -5.83 -20.79
N THR A 757 40.36 -4.55 -20.64
CA THR A 757 40.46 -3.58 -21.78
C THR A 757 41.88 -3.35 -22.20
N PHE A 758 42.83 -3.23 -21.26
CA PHE A 758 44.28 -3.12 -21.57
C PHE A 758 44.80 -4.42 -22.16
N VAL A 759 44.48 -5.58 -21.54
CA VAL A 759 44.86 -6.91 -22.06
C VAL A 759 44.37 -7.06 -23.50
N SER A 760 43.13 -6.66 -23.81
CA SER A 760 42.59 -6.71 -25.18
C SER A 760 43.29 -5.77 -26.15
N GLY A 761 43.68 -4.58 -25.67
CA GLY A 761 44.43 -3.59 -26.46
C GLY A 761 45.83 -4.06 -26.80
N TYR A 762 46.58 -4.57 -25.83
CA TYR A 762 47.91 -5.14 -26.01
C TYR A 762 47.87 -6.42 -26.87
N ALA A 763 46.94 -7.31 -26.66
CA ALA A 763 46.74 -8.51 -27.46
C ALA A 763 46.45 -8.19 -28.92
N ALA A 764 45.67 -7.15 -29.20
CA ALA A 764 45.38 -6.69 -30.56
C ALA A 764 46.62 -6.16 -31.29
N LYS A 765 47.60 -5.64 -30.55
CA LYS A 765 48.89 -5.18 -31.08
C LYS A 765 50.00 -6.23 -31.07
N GLY A 766 49.71 -7.41 -30.48
CA GLY A 766 50.72 -8.47 -30.36
C GLY A 766 51.80 -8.21 -29.31
N MET A 767 51.57 -7.29 -28.38
CA MET A 767 52.47 -6.90 -27.29
C MET A 767 52.20 -7.78 -26.09
N PHE A 768 52.77 -8.96 -26.06
CA PHE A 768 52.45 -9.97 -25.05
C PHE A 768 53.24 -9.82 -23.76
N ALA A 769 54.46 -9.24 -23.82
CA ALA A 769 55.24 -8.94 -22.62
C ALA A 769 54.51 -7.97 -21.68
N GLU A 770 53.87 -6.96 -22.24
CA GLU A 770 53.08 -5.97 -21.50
C GLU A 770 51.80 -6.60 -20.90
N ILE A 771 51.25 -7.68 -21.50
CA ILE A 771 50.13 -8.42 -20.96
C ILE A 771 50.54 -9.09 -19.64
N ASP A 772 51.74 -9.69 -19.60
CA ASP A 772 52.23 -10.34 -18.39
C ASP A 772 52.45 -9.34 -17.25
N GLU A 773 52.88 -8.10 -17.58
CA GLU A 773 52.96 -7.01 -16.62
C GLU A 773 51.58 -6.62 -16.09
N VAL A 774 50.56 -6.52 -16.94
CA VAL A 774 49.19 -6.19 -16.53
C VAL A 774 48.61 -7.30 -15.64
N LEU A 775 48.82 -8.57 -15.94
CA LEU A 775 48.38 -9.72 -15.12
C LEU A 775 49.07 -9.71 -13.75
N SER A 776 50.38 -9.45 -13.72
CA SER A 776 51.16 -9.30 -12.48
C SER A 776 50.68 -8.11 -11.65
N TYR A 777 50.32 -6.98 -12.30
CA TYR A 777 49.78 -5.81 -11.64
C TYR A 777 48.37 -6.07 -11.07
N MET A 778 47.50 -6.82 -11.79
CA MET A 778 46.19 -7.22 -11.31
C MET A 778 46.24 -8.01 -10.00
N THR A 779 47.14 -9.02 -9.98
CA THR A 779 47.32 -9.88 -8.79
C THR A 779 47.85 -9.11 -7.57
N LYS A 780 48.75 -8.15 -7.78
CA LYS A 780 49.31 -7.28 -6.73
C LYS A 780 48.29 -6.34 -6.12
N HIS A 781 47.22 -6.00 -6.85
CA HIS A 781 46.16 -5.07 -6.42
C HIS A 781 44.82 -5.77 -6.08
N ASP A 782 44.86 -7.03 -5.66
CA ASP A 782 43.71 -7.84 -5.28
C ASP A 782 42.61 -7.99 -6.36
N CYS A 783 42.96 -7.75 -7.62
CA CYS A 783 42.03 -7.93 -8.74
C CYS A 783 42.39 -9.19 -9.54
N ARG A 784 41.87 -10.35 -9.09
CA ARG A 784 42.19 -11.65 -9.71
C ARG A 784 41.68 -11.73 -11.15
N PRO A 785 42.55 -12.20 -12.12
CA PRO A 785 42.11 -12.48 -13.48
C PRO A 785 41.00 -13.54 -13.49
N ASN A 786 40.07 -13.46 -14.45
CA ASN A 786 38.99 -14.44 -14.63
C ASN A 786 39.15 -15.22 -15.97
N GLU A 787 38.26 -16.21 -16.18
CA GLU A 787 38.24 -17.00 -17.44
C GLU A 787 38.23 -16.12 -18.71
N LEU A 788 37.51 -14.97 -18.64
CA LEU A 788 37.45 -14.02 -19.73
C LEU A 788 38.82 -13.35 -19.99
N THR A 789 39.55 -13.00 -18.92
CA THR A 789 40.92 -12.44 -19.03
C THR A 789 41.84 -13.36 -19.80
N TYR A 790 41.90 -14.64 -19.34
CA TYR A 790 42.75 -15.64 -19.97
C TYR A 790 42.32 -15.94 -21.43
N LYS A 791 41.01 -15.97 -21.67
CA LYS A 791 40.48 -16.15 -23.01
C LYS A 791 40.89 -15.03 -23.97
N ILE A 792 40.90 -13.78 -23.50
CA ILE A 792 41.34 -12.62 -24.32
C ILE A 792 42.81 -12.80 -24.71
N VAL A 793 43.69 -13.24 -23.81
CA VAL A 793 45.10 -13.49 -24.05
C VAL A 793 45.26 -14.59 -25.10
N VAL A 794 44.60 -15.74 -24.89
CA VAL A 794 44.66 -16.88 -25.83
C VAL A 794 44.15 -16.51 -27.22
N ASP A 795 43.02 -15.79 -27.29
CA ASP A 795 42.48 -15.29 -28.56
C ASP A 795 43.46 -14.32 -29.26
N GLY A 796 44.20 -13.54 -28.48
CA GLY A 796 45.27 -12.67 -28.97
C GLY A 796 46.43 -13.44 -29.61
N TYR A 797 46.96 -14.44 -28.92
CA TYR A 797 48.00 -15.34 -29.45
C TYR A 797 47.55 -16.08 -30.73
N CYS A 798 46.30 -16.59 -30.71
CA CYS A 798 45.71 -17.24 -31.89
C CYS A 798 45.61 -16.30 -33.09
N LYS A 799 45.18 -15.04 -32.91
CA LYS A 799 45.13 -14.02 -33.98
C LYS A 799 46.52 -13.68 -34.52
N ALA A 800 47.51 -13.67 -33.65
CA ALA A 800 48.89 -13.43 -34.01
C ALA A 800 49.57 -14.68 -34.64
N LYS A 801 48.82 -15.79 -34.81
CA LYS A 801 49.31 -17.10 -35.31
C LYS A 801 50.42 -17.71 -34.45
N LYS A 802 50.55 -17.36 -33.21
CA LYS A 802 51.49 -17.83 -32.20
C LYS A 802 50.93 -18.96 -31.36
N PHE A 803 50.55 -20.07 -32.03
CA PHE A 803 49.83 -21.18 -31.39
C PHE A 803 50.65 -21.93 -30.35
N LYS A 804 51.96 -22.03 -30.54
CA LYS A 804 52.84 -22.69 -29.58
C LYS A 804 52.91 -21.89 -28.27
N GLU A 805 53.12 -20.60 -28.37
CA GLU A 805 53.12 -19.67 -27.23
C GLU A 805 51.78 -19.64 -26.52
N ALA A 806 50.65 -19.77 -27.27
CA ALA A 806 49.31 -19.87 -26.70
C ALA A 806 49.14 -21.16 -25.84
N MET A 807 49.71 -22.28 -26.31
CA MET A 807 49.63 -23.54 -25.52
C MET A 807 50.52 -23.49 -24.30
N ASP A 808 51.73 -22.92 -24.44
CA ASP A 808 52.65 -22.71 -23.32
C ASP A 808 52.01 -21.76 -22.28
N PHE A 809 51.35 -20.66 -22.67
CA PHE A 809 50.62 -19.77 -21.77
C PHE A 809 49.50 -20.50 -21.03
N VAL A 810 48.69 -21.35 -21.73
CA VAL A 810 47.64 -22.10 -21.07
C VAL A 810 48.22 -23.05 -20.02
N SER A 811 49.41 -23.63 -20.21
CA SER A 811 50.05 -24.49 -19.22
C SER A 811 50.57 -23.72 -18.00
N THR A 812 50.94 -22.45 -18.13
CA THR A 812 51.43 -21.60 -17.03
C THR A 812 50.28 -20.94 -16.22
N ILE A 813 49.01 -21.00 -16.67
CA ILE A 813 47.88 -20.40 -15.92
C ILE A 813 47.76 -20.97 -14.51
N THR A 814 48.01 -22.27 -14.30
CA THR A 814 48.02 -22.90 -12.98
C THR A 814 49.08 -22.37 -12.04
N ASP A 815 50.20 -21.88 -12.59
CA ASP A 815 51.28 -21.28 -11.81
C ASP A 815 50.92 -19.83 -11.40
N ILE A 816 50.03 -19.19 -12.17
CA ILE A 816 49.58 -17.83 -11.94
C ILE A 816 48.33 -17.79 -11.02
N ASP A 817 47.47 -18.78 -11.12
CA ASP A 817 46.19 -18.84 -10.39
C ASP A 817 45.82 -20.28 -9.99
N ASP A 818 46.20 -20.69 -8.78
CA ASP A 818 45.93 -22.02 -8.21
C ASP A 818 44.44 -22.35 -8.13
N SER A 819 43.57 -21.34 -8.19
CA SER A 819 42.11 -21.51 -8.09
C SER A 819 41.40 -21.75 -9.41
N PHE A 820 42.13 -21.72 -10.54
CA PHE A 820 41.54 -21.82 -11.87
C PHE A 820 41.12 -23.28 -12.22
N ASP A 821 39.84 -23.43 -12.59
CA ASP A 821 39.20 -24.74 -12.84
C ASP A 821 39.82 -25.49 -14.02
N TYR A 822 40.15 -26.75 -13.80
CA TYR A 822 40.68 -27.67 -14.85
C TYR A 822 39.79 -27.79 -16.09
N GLN A 823 38.46 -27.64 -15.89
CA GLN A 823 37.49 -27.72 -16.99
C GLN A 823 37.60 -26.48 -17.91
N SER A 824 37.83 -25.32 -17.34
CA SER A 824 38.07 -24.05 -18.05
C SER A 824 39.40 -24.06 -18.79
N MET A 825 40.48 -24.64 -18.23
CA MET A 825 41.74 -24.87 -18.93
C MET A 825 41.57 -25.75 -20.19
N ARG A 826 40.80 -26.83 -20.02
CA ARG A 826 40.53 -27.74 -21.16
C ARG A 826 39.78 -27.04 -22.30
N ARG A 827 38.84 -26.14 -21.94
CA ARG A 827 38.14 -25.29 -22.93
C ARG A 827 39.09 -24.35 -23.67
N LEU A 828 40.03 -23.71 -22.97
CA LEU A 828 41.03 -22.82 -23.57
C LEU A 828 41.99 -23.61 -24.50
N SER A 829 42.47 -24.77 -24.05
CA SER A 829 43.30 -25.66 -24.87
C SER A 829 42.61 -26.14 -26.14
N SER A 830 41.30 -26.53 -26.03
CA SER A 830 40.51 -26.96 -27.20
C SER A 830 40.36 -25.79 -28.18
N ARG A 831 40.18 -24.58 -27.69
CA ARG A 831 40.06 -23.36 -28.51
C ARG A 831 41.34 -23.03 -29.29
N VAL A 832 42.50 -23.23 -28.68
CA VAL A 832 43.77 -23.07 -29.40
C VAL A 832 43.86 -24.11 -30.53
N ARG A 833 43.52 -25.37 -30.28
CA ARG A 833 43.53 -26.44 -31.28
C ARG A 833 42.55 -26.20 -32.42
N GLU A 834 41.33 -25.73 -32.11
CA GLU A 834 40.36 -25.36 -33.16
C GLU A 834 40.89 -24.24 -34.08
N ASN A 835 41.50 -23.21 -33.48
CA ASN A 835 42.09 -22.10 -34.25
C ASN A 835 43.39 -22.53 -35.02
N MET A 836 44.06 -23.59 -34.60
CA MET A 836 45.16 -24.18 -35.35
C MET A 836 44.71 -24.92 -36.63
N GLN A 837 43.47 -25.45 -36.61
CA GLN A 837 42.91 -26.23 -37.72
C GLN A 837 42.13 -25.38 -38.73
N SER A 838 41.74 -24.17 -38.32
CA SER A 838 41.08 -23.17 -39.16
C SER A 838 42.13 -22.26 -39.86
#